data_0406b8d76bff9ba2b34e1ec75e73eb88
#
_entry.id   0406b8d76bff9ba2b34e1ec75e73eb88
#
_cell.length_a   1.000
_cell.length_b   1.000
_cell.length_c   1.000
_cell.angle_alpha   90.00
_cell.angle_beta   90.00
_cell.angle_gamma   90.00
#
_symmetry.space_group_name_H-M   'P 1'
#
loop_
_entity.id
_entity.type
_entity.pdbx_description
1 polymer ?
#
loop_
_entity_poly.entity_id
_entity_poly.type
_entity_poly.pdbx_seq_one_letter_code
_entity_poly.pdbx_strand_id
1 'polypeptide(L)'
;MGTMVQSYGLKESDFRGDRFQNHPCDLQGNNDFLCLTRPDVVGEIHRGYLHAGADIIETNTFNATRISQADYQTEDLVYEINKAAAEIARKATDEFTEKTPDQPRFVCGALGPTNKTASMSPDVSNPGFRNISFDELSAAYFEQAKGLVDGGCDVLLVETVFDTLNCKAALFGIQSLFEETGNEIPVMVSGTITDASGRLLSGQTVEAFWHSIRHMDLLAVGLNCALGAEQIRPYVDAFSQIADTNVLVYPNAGLPNEFGAYDETPDQMSGFLQEFSESGLVNIVGGCCGTTPDHISAFSKSVDGITPRSIPEVEPLTKLSGLEPLVIRIDSNFINVGERTNVTGSAKFNKLIKEDQYDKALSVARQQVKNGAQIIDVNMDEGLIDSEEAMERFLRLIASEPEISKVPIMIDSSKWSVIETGLKNIQGKGVVNSISLKEGEEEFIQHANLVKKYGASVVVMAFDEQGQADTFERKVAICQRAYILLTEKVGISPEDIIFDPNIFAVATGIEEHNQYGKAYIDAAKTIKEKMPLVHISGGVSNLSFSFRGNNGVREAMHSCFLYHAIQNGMDMGIVNAGQLVVYDDIEPSFRDAIEDVLFDRHPDATDRLVELAVAFIGIKREKKWDNEWRSLPIQERLSHALVEGIDQFIVEDSEEARIQLDRPIDVIEGPLMDGMNRVGDLFGSGKMFLPQVVKSARVMKKAVAHLVPFIEKEKEEKGLKDISNGTIVLATVKGDVHDIGKNIVGVVLGCNGYNIIDLGVMVPADKILSKAREVNADMIGLSGLITPSLDEMVHVASEMKRQKFQVPLLIGGATTSRKHTAVKIEEKYPAPVIHVIDASRCVGVVGKLLNPDHKKELVESTQEEYRLIRETFYQN
;
A
#
# COMPACT_ATOMS: atom_id res chain seq x y z
N MET A 1 14.05 29.88 -0.03
CA MET A 1 15.03 30.55 -0.91
C MET A 1 14.32 31.31 -2.04
N GLY A 2 13.60 30.70 -2.97
CA GLY A 2 13.00 31.35 -4.14
C GLY A 2 12.12 32.58 -3.84
N THR A 3 11.27 32.52 -2.82
CA THR A 3 10.44 33.66 -2.37
C THR A 3 11.29 34.88 -2.02
N MET A 4 12.42 34.68 -1.37
CA MET A 4 13.33 35.79 -1.00
C MET A 4 14.13 36.32 -2.20
N VAL A 5 14.62 35.45 -3.09
CA VAL A 5 15.31 35.85 -4.33
C VAL A 5 14.42 36.79 -5.16
N GLN A 6 13.13 36.50 -5.28
CA GLN A 6 12.19 37.37 -5.99
C GLN A 6 12.12 38.80 -5.45
N SER A 7 12.27 38.98 -4.13
CA SER A 7 12.23 40.28 -3.47
C SER A 7 13.40 41.21 -3.85
N TYR A 8 14.52 40.67 -4.34
CA TYR A 8 15.70 41.47 -4.78
C TYR A 8 15.51 42.04 -6.18
N GLY A 9 14.52 41.63 -6.96
CA GLY A 9 14.27 42.14 -8.31
C GLY A 9 15.45 41.98 -9.27
N LEU A 10 16.21 40.89 -9.16
CA LEU A 10 17.41 40.60 -9.95
C LEU A 10 17.09 40.53 -11.44
N LYS A 11 18.04 41.03 -12.26
CA LYS A 11 17.95 41.08 -13.72
C LYS A 11 18.92 40.08 -14.34
N GLU A 12 18.79 39.83 -15.65
CA GLU A 12 19.69 38.97 -16.41
C GLU A 12 21.18 39.27 -16.17
N SER A 13 21.57 40.55 -16.03
CA SER A 13 22.94 40.92 -15.72
C SER A 13 23.43 40.39 -14.37
N ASP A 14 22.55 40.23 -13.39
CA ASP A 14 22.87 39.68 -12.08
C ASP A 14 23.10 38.17 -12.17
N PHE A 15 22.26 37.48 -12.96
CA PHE A 15 22.41 36.04 -13.21
C PHE A 15 23.65 35.71 -14.01
N ARG A 16 24.09 36.60 -14.96
CA ARG A 16 25.33 36.41 -15.71
C ARG A 16 26.57 36.72 -14.89
N GLY A 17 26.51 37.71 -14.03
CA GLY A 17 27.67 38.21 -13.35
C GLY A 17 28.83 38.55 -14.32
N ASP A 18 30.05 38.65 -13.82
CA ASP A 18 31.20 38.92 -14.66
C ASP A 18 31.68 37.72 -15.47
N ARG A 19 31.46 36.51 -14.97
CA ARG A 19 32.00 35.26 -15.55
C ARG A 19 31.23 34.78 -16.77
N PHE A 20 29.91 35.02 -16.83
CA PHE A 20 29.01 34.42 -17.83
C PHE A 20 28.35 35.46 -18.77
N GLN A 21 28.95 36.61 -18.95
CA GLN A 21 28.43 37.67 -19.81
C GLN A 21 28.10 37.22 -21.24
N ASN A 22 28.88 36.28 -21.78
CA ASN A 22 28.72 35.76 -23.14
C ASN A 22 28.03 34.38 -23.19
N HIS A 23 27.33 34.01 -22.14
CA HIS A 23 26.59 32.72 -22.11
C HIS A 23 25.51 32.70 -23.23
N PRO A 24 25.34 31.57 -23.95
CA PRO A 24 24.53 31.54 -25.17
C PRO A 24 23.02 31.73 -24.96
N CYS A 25 22.49 31.42 -23.79
CA CYS A 25 21.06 31.59 -23.46
C CYS A 25 20.88 32.50 -22.24
N ASP A 26 19.62 32.93 -22.01
CA ASP A 26 19.26 33.70 -20.83
C ASP A 26 19.37 32.84 -19.58
N LEU A 27 19.93 33.42 -18.52
CA LEU A 27 20.12 32.75 -17.22
C LEU A 27 19.10 33.24 -16.17
N GLN A 28 18.37 34.32 -16.45
CA GLN A 28 17.32 34.82 -15.55
C GLN A 28 16.27 33.72 -15.28
N GLY A 29 16.04 33.46 -13.99
CA GLY A 29 15.18 32.37 -13.53
C GLY A 29 15.93 31.14 -13.03
N ASN A 30 17.22 30.97 -13.39
CA ASN A 30 18.09 29.96 -12.82
C ASN A 30 18.59 30.40 -11.43
N ASN A 31 17.76 30.32 -10.42
CA ASN A 31 18.08 30.82 -9.08
C ASN A 31 19.29 30.11 -8.46
N ASP A 32 19.50 28.82 -8.76
CA ASP A 32 20.61 28.04 -8.20
C ASP A 32 21.95 28.54 -8.70
N PHE A 33 21.98 29.11 -9.91
CA PHE A 33 23.16 29.71 -10.54
C PHE A 33 23.68 30.96 -9.82
N LEU A 34 22.83 31.61 -9.02
CA LEU A 34 23.19 32.75 -8.19
C LEU A 34 24.27 32.41 -7.15
N CYS A 35 24.45 31.16 -6.82
CA CYS A 35 25.53 30.69 -5.96
C CYS A 35 26.92 31.02 -6.56
N LEU A 36 27.02 31.06 -7.90
CA LEU A 36 28.27 31.43 -8.61
C LEU A 36 28.36 32.91 -8.93
N THR A 37 27.23 33.59 -9.18
CA THR A 37 27.21 34.95 -9.71
C THR A 37 26.87 36.03 -8.68
N ARG A 38 26.01 35.68 -7.68
CA ARG A 38 25.58 36.56 -6.58
C ARG A 38 25.60 35.84 -5.21
N PRO A 39 26.77 35.28 -4.82
CA PRO A 39 26.92 34.64 -3.52
C PRO A 39 26.64 35.60 -2.34
N ASP A 40 26.75 36.90 -2.54
CA ASP A 40 26.38 37.93 -1.59
C ASP A 40 24.89 37.89 -1.25
N VAL A 41 24.01 37.82 -2.25
CA VAL A 41 22.55 37.74 -2.10
C VAL A 41 22.16 36.45 -1.42
N VAL A 42 22.66 35.30 -1.88
CA VAL A 42 22.35 33.99 -1.31
C VAL A 42 22.77 33.94 0.17
N GLY A 43 23.98 34.43 0.48
CA GLY A 43 24.48 34.49 1.87
C GLY A 43 23.66 35.42 2.76
N GLU A 44 23.17 36.56 2.23
CA GLU A 44 22.31 37.48 2.98
C GLU A 44 20.96 36.84 3.31
N ILE A 45 20.34 36.10 2.38
CA ILE A 45 19.12 35.38 2.60
C ILE A 45 19.31 34.30 3.69
N HIS A 46 20.37 33.51 3.65
CA HIS A 46 20.67 32.53 4.69
C HIS A 46 20.79 33.18 6.07
N ARG A 47 21.52 34.31 6.18
CA ARG A 47 21.61 35.06 7.44
C ARG A 47 20.27 35.58 7.91
N GLY A 48 19.38 35.99 7.01
CA GLY A 48 18.01 36.41 7.33
C GLY A 48 17.22 35.32 8.04
N TYR A 49 17.25 34.09 7.53
CA TYR A 49 16.59 32.96 8.14
C TYR A 49 17.26 32.52 9.47
N LEU A 50 18.57 32.54 9.56
CA LEU A 50 19.30 32.26 10.80
C LEU A 50 19.01 33.30 11.89
N HIS A 51 18.91 34.58 11.55
CA HIS A 51 18.45 35.63 12.48
C HIS A 51 17.03 35.46 12.95
N ALA A 52 16.17 34.87 12.11
CA ALA A 52 14.78 34.53 12.46
C ALA A 52 14.68 33.32 13.39
N GLY A 53 15.76 32.59 13.66
CA GLY A 53 15.81 31.46 14.58
C GLY A 53 15.81 30.08 13.91
N ALA A 54 16.09 30.00 12.61
CA ALA A 54 16.24 28.70 11.95
C ALA A 54 17.44 27.92 12.51
N ASP A 55 17.27 26.65 12.80
CA ASP A 55 18.32 25.71 13.22
C ASP A 55 18.96 25.01 12.03
N ILE A 56 18.17 24.77 10.97
CA ILE A 56 18.59 24.14 9.72
C ILE A 56 18.28 25.10 8.58
N ILE A 57 19.24 25.33 7.67
CA ILE A 57 19.01 26.08 6.43
C ILE A 57 19.30 25.20 5.22
N GLU A 58 18.45 25.31 4.21
CA GLU A 58 18.59 24.59 2.95
C GLU A 58 19.50 25.36 1.98
N THR A 59 20.34 24.63 1.24
CA THR A 59 21.14 25.21 0.16
C THR A 59 20.25 25.70 -0.98
N ASN A 60 20.77 26.66 -1.76
CA ASN A 60 20.09 27.15 -2.97
C ASN A 60 20.38 26.22 -4.17
N THR A 61 19.86 24.99 -4.14
CA THR A 61 20.19 23.92 -5.10
C THR A 61 18.99 23.10 -5.56
N PHE A 62 17.79 23.66 -5.45
CA PHE A 62 16.55 22.93 -5.75
C PHE A 62 16.52 22.35 -7.18
N ASN A 63 17.01 23.07 -8.19
CA ASN A 63 17.10 22.62 -9.58
C ASN A 63 18.55 22.36 -10.03
N ALA A 64 19.49 22.18 -9.12
CA ALA A 64 20.91 22.05 -9.42
C ALA A 64 21.33 20.63 -9.85
N THR A 65 20.50 19.93 -10.61
CA THR A 65 20.85 18.67 -11.28
C THR A 65 21.27 18.90 -12.72
N ARG A 66 22.10 18.02 -13.30
CA ARG A 66 22.46 18.04 -14.72
C ARG A 66 21.25 18.07 -15.65
N ILE A 67 20.15 17.41 -15.25
CA ILE A 67 18.92 17.33 -16.00
C ILE A 67 18.22 18.69 -16.07
N SER A 68 18.06 19.37 -14.94
CA SER A 68 17.40 20.68 -14.89
C SER A 68 18.29 21.82 -15.42
N GLN A 69 19.61 21.75 -15.17
CA GLN A 69 20.57 22.76 -15.64
C GLN A 69 20.81 22.71 -17.17
N ALA A 70 20.46 21.60 -17.82
CA ALA A 70 20.50 21.50 -19.30
C ALA A 70 19.54 22.50 -19.97
N ASP A 71 18.46 22.92 -19.33
CA ASP A 71 17.53 23.93 -19.85
C ASP A 71 18.23 25.29 -20.02
N TYR A 72 19.30 25.52 -19.26
CA TYR A 72 20.11 26.72 -19.27
C TYR A 72 21.51 26.52 -19.90
N GLN A 73 21.81 25.33 -20.44
CA GLN A 73 23.13 24.96 -20.95
C GLN A 73 24.24 25.16 -19.90
N THR A 74 23.96 24.83 -18.69
CA THR A 74 24.87 24.93 -17.52
C THR A 74 25.09 23.58 -16.81
N GLU A 75 24.73 22.48 -17.47
CA GLU A 75 24.85 21.13 -16.95
C GLU A 75 26.29 20.72 -16.55
N ASP A 76 27.31 21.30 -17.17
CA ASP A 76 28.72 21.04 -16.83
C ASP A 76 29.21 21.79 -15.58
N LEU A 77 28.39 22.68 -15.03
CA LEU A 77 28.68 23.45 -13.82
C LEU A 77 27.99 22.91 -12.56
N VAL A 78 27.25 21.84 -12.68
CA VAL A 78 26.41 21.30 -11.60
C VAL A 78 27.22 21.03 -10.33
N TYR A 79 28.34 20.35 -10.43
CA TYR A 79 29.21 20.11 -9.27
C TYR A 79 29.65 21.43 -8.61
N GLU A 80 30.07 22.42 -9.42
CA GLU A 80 30.53 23.75 -8.94
C GLU A 80 29.39 24.53 -8.25
N ILE A 81 28.17 24.50 -8.83
CA ILE A 81 26.98 25.15 -8.27
C ILE A 81 26.66 24.58 -6.90
N ASN A 82 26.57 23.25 -6.79
CA ASN A 82 26.20 22.59 -5.55
C ASN A 82 27.24 22.77 -4.45
N LYS A 83 28.53 22.69 -4.80
CA LYS A 83 29.61 22.92 -3.85
C LYS A 83 29.64 24.39 -3.36
N ALA A 84 29.51 25.34 -4.26
CA ALA A 84 29.48 26.77 -3.89
C ALA A 84 28.26 27.08 -3.00
N ALA A 85 27.09 26.52 -3.31
CA ALA A 85 25.87 26.69 -2.52
C ALA A 85 26.07 26.20 -1.08
N ALA A 86 26.64 25.00 -0.92
CA ALA A 86 26.93 24.44 0.39
C ALA A 86 27.97 25.25 1.16
N GLU A 87 29.04 25.69 0.50
CA GLU A 87 30.07 26.56 1.12
C GLU A 87 29.51 27.91 1.60
N ILE A 88 28.57 28.51 0.84
CA ILE A 88 27.91 29.77 1.24
C ILE A 88 27.03 29.53 2.49
N ALA A 89 26.25 28.47 2.49
CA ALA A 89 25.40 28.10 3.61
C ALA A 89 26.25 27.75 4.84
N ARG A 90 27.32 26.95 4.68
CA ARG A 90 28.26 26.58 5.75
C ARG A 90 28.87 27.82 6.42
N LYS A 91 29.35 28.77 5.63
CA LYS A 91 29.89 30.03 6.15
C LYS A 91 28.87 30.79 7.00
N ALA A 92 27.62 30.82 6.59
CA ALA A 92 26.58 31.51 7.35
C ALA A 92 26.25 30.75 8.66
N THR A 93 26.13 29.41 8.63
CA THR A 93 25.86 28.61 9.84
C THR A 93 27.01 28.64 10.83
N ASP A 94 28.25 28.59 10.40
CA ASP A 94 29.44 28.71 11.26
C ASP A 94 29.47 30.06 11.99
N GLU A 95 29.21 31.16 11.26
CA GLU A 95 29.11 32.50 11.83
C GLU A 95 28.09 32.61 12.96
N PHE A 96 26.93 31.92 12.84
CA PHE A 96 25.87 31.92 13.84
C PHE A 96 26.17 30.96 14.99
N THR A 97 26.71 29.79 14.71
CA THR A 97 27.11 28.80 15.72
C THR A 97 28.20 29.32 16.61
N GLU A 98 29.20 30.05 16.05
CA GLU A 98 30.24 30.72 16.85
C GLU A 98 29.68 31.77 17.84
N LYS A 99 28.60 32.48 17.45
CA LYS A 99 27.92 33.46 18.32
C LYS A 99 27.06 32.80 19.40
N THR A 100 26.47 31.65 19.11
CA THR A 100 25.56 30.90 20.01
C THR A 100 25.93 29.40 20.01
N PRO A 101 27.05 29.01 20.65
CA PRO A 101 27.53 27.61 20.62
C PRO A 101 26.57 26.58 21.20
N ASP A 102 25.72 27.02 22.11
CA ASP A 102 24.68 26.15 22.72
C ASP A 102 23.48 25.87 21.76
N GLN A 103 23.45 26.58 20.61
CA GLN A 103 22.46 26.40 19.57
C GLN A 103 23.16 26.24 18.22
N PRO A 104 23.70 25.06 17.91
CA PRO A 104 24.37 24.84 16.63
C PRO A 104 23.42 24.95 15.45
N ARG A 105 23.95 25.39 14.29
CA ARG A 105 23.21 25.51 13.04
C ARG A 105 23.75 24.54 12.02
N PHE A 106 22.81 23.98 11.20
CA PHE A 106 23.13 22.92 10.27
C PHE A 106 22.80 23.32 8.83
N VAL A 107 23.60 22.80 7.89
CA VAL A 107 23.41 22.95 6.45
C VAL A 107 22.74 21.72 5.88
N CYS A 108 21.58 21.91 5.30
CA CYS A 108 20.82 20.90 4.59
C CYS A 108 21.03 21.05 3.09
N GLY A 109 21.62 20.05 2.45
CA GLY A 109 21.79 20.00 1.00
C GLY A 109 20.50 19.63 0.30
N ALA A 110 19.85 20.57 -0.36
CA ALA A 110 18.58 20.38 -1.04
C ALA A 110 18.76 19.68 -2.39
N LEU A 111 18.09 18.56 -2.61
CA LEU A 111 18.00 17.82 -3.86
C LEU A 111 16.53 17.80 -4.29
N GLY A 112 16.14 18.79 -5.11
CA GLY A 112 14.77 18.90 -5.59
C GLY A 112 14.44 17.94 -6.74
N PRO A 113 13.17 17.91 -7.19
CA PRO A 113 12.74 17.07 -8.29
C PRO A 113 13.29 17.56 -9.63
N THR A 114 13.40 16.64 -10.59
CA THR A 114 13.74 16.97 -11.96
C THR A 114 12.48 17.28 -12.79
N ASN A 115 12.66 17.98 -13.92
CA ASN A 115 11.61 18.24 -14.90
C ASN A 115 11.24 16.99 -15.75
N LYS A 116 11.88 15.84 -15.48
CA LYS A 116 11.59 14.55 -16.12
C LYS A 116 11.22 13.53 -15.06
N THR A 117 10.32 12.61 -15.43
CA THR A 117 9.80 11.58 -14.53
C THR A 117 10.03 10.18 -15.08
N ALA A 118 10.43 9.24 -14.20
CA ALA A 118 10.68 7.85 -14.57
C ALA A 118 9.42 6.97 -14.48
N SER A 119 8.43 7.35 -13.67
CA SER A 119 7.20 6.55 -13.53
C SER A 119 6.07 6.97 -14.47
N MET A 120 6.10 8.16 -15.04
CA MET A 120 5.04 8.71 -15.89
C MET A 120 5.54 9.01 -17.30
N SER A 121 4.66 8.77 -18.30
CA SER A 121 4.94 9.17 -19.68
C SER A 121 4.64 10.66 -19.90
N PRO A 122 5.53 11.41 -20.53
CA PRO A 122 5.22 12.76 -21.00
C PRO A 122 4.36 12.75 -22.28
N ASP A 123 4.17 11.60 -22.93
CA ASP A 123 3.37 11.41 -24.14
C ASP A 123 2.13 10.58 -23.82
N VAL A 124 0.98 11.22 -23.80
CA VAL A 124 -0.32 10.59 -23.52
C VAL A 124 -0.64 9.50 -24.55
N SER A 125 -0.16 9.63 -25.79
CA SER A 125 -0.40 8.64 -26.86
C SER A 125 0.52 7.41 -26.75
N ASN A 126 1.59 7.51 -25.96
CA ASN A 126 2.55 6.42 -25.73
C ASN A 126 2.82 6.23 -24.21
N PRO A 127 1.93 5.58 -23.47
CA PRO A 127 2.04 5.44 -22.02
C PRO A 127 3.28 4.67 -21.55
N GLY A 128 3.88 3.85 -22.43
CA GLY A 128 5.13 3.12 -22.14
C GLY A 128 6.41 3.95 -22.33
N PHE A 129 6.32 5.16 -22.91
CA PHE A 129 7.49 5.99 -23.15
C PHE A 129 7.97 6.68 -21.85
N ARG A 130 9.29 6.77 -21.71
CA ARG A 130 9.95 7.58 -20.69
C ARG A 130 11.03 8.43 -21.35
N ASN A 131 11.15 9.67 -20.93
CA ASN A 131 12.18 10.59 -21.44
C ASN A 131 13.44 10.65 -20.55
N ILE A 132 13.49 9.77 -19.56
CA ILE A 132 14.64 9.58 -18.67
C ILE A 132 14.62 8.15 -18.11
N SER A 133 15.80 7.59 -17.87
CA SER A 133 15.98 6.30 -17.20
C SER A 133 16.33 6.48 -15.72
N PHE A 134 16.17 5.40 -14.95
CA PHE A 134 16.59 5.33 -13.55
C PHE A 134 18.09 5.61 -13.40
N ASP A 135 18.92 5.06 -14.28
CA ASP A 135 20.37 5.20 -14.22
C ASP A 135 20.82 6.66 -14.50
N GLU A 136 20.19 7.33 -15.47
CA GLU A 136 20.46 8.76 -15.72
C GLU A 136 20.07 9.65 -14.54
N LEU A 137 18.93 9.36 -13.89
CA LEU A 137 18.51 10.05 -12.67
C LEU A 137 19.49 9.80 -11.52
N SER A 138 19.84 8.54 -11.28
CA SER A 138 20.78 8.15 -10.22
C SER A 138 22.14 8.84 -10.39
N ALA A 139 22.67 8.86 -11.62
CA ALA A 139 23.94 9.56 -11.93
C ALA A 139 23.84 11.07 -11.69
N ALA A 140 22.72 11.70 -12.06
CA ALA A 140 22.52 13.13 -11.86
C ALA A 140 22.43 13.50 -10.38
N TYR A 141 21.71 12.72 -9.57
CA TYR A 141 21.63 12.93 -8.13
C TYR A 141 22.92 12.59 -7.39
N PHE A 142 23.68 11.59 -7.87
CA PHE A 142 25.03 11.31 -7.37
C PHE A 142 25.95 12.53 -7.52
N GLU A 143 26.01 13.16 -8.72
CA GLU A 143 26.82 14.34 -9.01
C GLU A 143 26.41 15.53 -8.12
N GLN A 144 25.11 15.75 -7.98
CA GLN A 144 24.55 16.80 -7.12
C GLN A 144 24.94 16.57 -5.65
N ALA A 145 24.69 15.39 -5.12
CA ALA A 145 25.01 15.03 -3.73
C ALA A 145 26.50 15.13 -3.44
N LYS A 146 27.36 14.73 -4.41
CA LYS A 146 28.81 14.86 -4.30
C LYS A 146 29.24 16.32 -4.11
N GLY A 147 28.71 17.23 -4.91
CA GLY A 147 29.01 18.68 -4.78
C GLY A 147 28.56 19.21 -3.41
N LEU A 148 27.37 18.82 -2.93
CA LEU A 148 26.84 19.26 -1.63
C LEU A 148 27.67 18.73 -0.45
N VAL A 149 28.04 17.45 -0.47
CA VAL A 149 28.88 16.83 0.58
C VAL A 149 30.27 17.46 0.60
N ASP A 150 30.92 17.61 -0.56
CA ASP A 150 32.25 18.25 -0.70
C ASP A 150 32.24 19.74 -0.30
N GLY A 151 31.10 20.43 -0.38
CA GLY A 151 30.88 21.79 0.07
C GLY A 151 30.54 21.92 1.57
N GLY A 152 30.38 20.80 2.29
CA GLY A 152 30.23 20.76 3.75
C GLY A 152 28.80 20.76 4.26
N CYS A 153 27.86 20.13 3.55
CA CYS A 153 26.51 19.85 4.10
C CYS A 153 26.59 18.88 5.28
N ASP A 154 25.72 19.09 6.28
CA ASP A 154 25.55 18.18 7.44
C ASP A 154 24.51 17.11 7.16
N VAL A 155 23.55 17.37 6.28
CA VAL A 155 22.44 16.48 5.94
C VAL A 155 22.05 16.68 4.47
N LEU A 156 21.58 15.63 3.79
CA LEU A 156 20.98 15.73 2.47
C LEU A 156 19.44 15.63 2.59
N LEU A 157 18.72 16.39 1.76
CA LEU A 157 17.25 16.36 1.72
C LEU A 157 16.78 16.15 0.28
N VAL A 158 16.23 14.99 0.01
CA VAL A 158 15.49 14.74 -1.24
C VAL A 158 14.08 15.30 -1.04
N GLU A 159 13.80 16.46 -1.61
CA GLU A 159 12.60 17.23 -1.31
C GLU A 159 11.60 17.34 -2.47
N THR A 160 10.35 17.67 -2.10
CA THR A 160 9.26 17.93 -3.05
C THR A 160 9.04 16.73 -4.00
N VAL A 161 9.18 15.53 -3.45
CA VAL A 161 9.07 14.30 -4.23
C VAL A 161 7.60 14.11 -4.67
N PHE A 162 7.37 14.16 -5.97
CA PHE A 162 6.07 13.85 -6.57
C PHE A 162 6.10 12.56 -7.42
N ASP A 163 7.30 12.03 -7.71
CA ASP A 163 7.53 10.74 -8.37
C ASP A 163 8.45 9.87 -7.49
N THR A 164 7.90 8.80 -6.94
CA THR A 164 8.63 7.91 -6.03
C THR A 164 9.77 7.17 -6.72
N LEU A 165 9.66 6.87 -8.02
CA LEU A 165 10.75 6.21 -8.75
C LEU A 165 11.94 7.15 -8.92
N ASN A 166 11.71 8.45 -9.15
CA ASN A 166 12.76 9.47 -9.13
C ASN A 166 13.42 9.54 -7.74
N CYS A 167 12.63 9.49 -6.66
CA CYS A 167 13.17 9.46 -5.30
C CYS A 167 14.05 8.23 -5.06
N LYS A 168 13.61 7.04 -5.47
CA LYS A 168 14.41 5.81 -5.35
C LYS A 168 15.73 5.92 -6.13
N ALA A 169 15.71 6.54 -7.32
CA ALA A 169 16.94 6.81 -8.08
C ALA A 169 17.87 7.79 -7.35
N ALA A 170 17.32 8.82 -6.70
CA ALA A 170 18.10 9.75 -5.89
C ALA A 170 18.75 9.04 -4.69
N LEU A 171 17.97 8.24 -3.94
CA LEU A 171 18.46 7.46 -2.81
C LEU A 171 19.55 6.46 -3.24
N PHE A 172 19.34 5.78 -4.37
CA PHE A 172 20.34 4.87 -4.96
C PHE A 172 21.65 5.60 -5.31
N GLY A 173 21.56 6.81 -5.90
CA GLY A 173 22.72 7.65 -6.21
C GLY A 173 23.44 8.11 -4.95
N ILE A 174 22.72 8.51 -3.91
CA ILE A 174 23.29 8.92 -2.60
C ILE A 174 24.00 7.73 -1.94
N GLN A 175 23.37 6.54 -1.89
CA GLN A 175 24.01 5.34 -1.36
C GLN A 175 25.29 4.98 -2.13
N SER A 176 25.27 5.10 -3.47
CA SER A 176 26.45 4.87 -4.29
C SER A 176 27.58 5.86 -3.96
N LEU A 177 27.27 7.13 -3.67
CA LEU A 177 28.24 8.09 -3.20
C LEU A 177 28.85 7.70 -1.85
N PHE A 178 28.02 7.26 -0.91
CA PHE A 178 28.50 6.84 0.41
C PHE A 178 29.39 5.58 0.31
N GLU A 179 29.03 4.63 -0.54
CA GLU A 179 29.86 3.45 -0.83
C GLU A 179 31.22 3.85 -1.46
N GLU A 180 31.24 4.81 -2.40
CA GLU A 180 32.47 5.28 -3.06
C GLU A 180 33.39 6.03 -2.11
N THR A 181 32.82 6.90 -1.26
CA THR A 181 33.61 7.81 -0.43
C THR A 181 33.88 7.29 0.98
N GLY A 182 33.07 6.32 1.47
CA GLY A 182 33.08 5.88 2.86
C GLY A 182 32.61 6.97 3.84
N ASN A 183 32.01 8.05 3.37
CA ASN A 183 31.51 9.16 4.19
C ASN A 183 29.98 9.22 4.11
N GLU A 184 29.30 8.69 5.13
CA GLU A 184 27.85 8.72 5.25
C GLU A 184 27.41 9.93 6.07
N ILE A 185 26.50 10.73 5.54
CA ILE A 185 25.81 11.80 6.27
C ILE A 185 24.30 11.52 6.31
N PRO A 186 23.59 12.04 7.32
CA PRO A 186 22.15 11.83 7.44
C PRO A 186 21.39 12.25 6.18
N VAL A 187 20.31 11.52 5.85
CA VAL A 187 19.43 11.80 4.72
C VAL A 187 18.00 12.00 5.21
N MET A 188 17.33 13.00 4.67
CA MET A 188 15.90 13.25 4.86
C MET A 188 15.18 13.13 3.51
N VAL A 189 13.90 12.79 3.55
CA VAL A 189 13.04 12.76 2.36
C VAL A 189 11.73 13.49 2.64
N SER A 190 11.30 14.33 1.70
CA SER A 190 10.03 15.04 1.78
C SER A 190 9.22 14.85 0.50
N GLY A 191 8.04 14.22 0.62
CA GLY A 191 7.07 14.06 -0.46
C GLY A 191 6.18 15.30 -0.63
N THR A 192 5.50 15.39 -1.76
CA THR A 192 4.50 16.42 -1.98
C THR A 192 3.17 15.83 -2.45
N ILE A 193 2.10 16.20 -1.77
CA ILE A 193 0.73 15.79 -2.14
C ILE A 193 0.19 16.80 -3.13
N THR A 194 -0.10 16.35 -4.34
CA THR A 194 -0.40 17.25 -5.46
C THR A 194 -1.88 17.51 -5.68
N ASP A 195 -2.75 16.72 -5.07
CA ASP A 195 -4.19 16.85 -5.27
C ASP A 195 -5.03 16.51 -4.02
N ALA A 196 -6.33 16.79 -4.12
CA ALA A 196 -7.29 16.52 -3.05
C ALA A 196 -7.56 15.03 -2.79
N SER A 197 -7.01 14.11 -3.62
CA SER A 197 -7.11 12.67 -3.36
C SER A 197 -6.13 12.19 -2.30
N GLY A 198 -5.15 13.03 -1.94
CA GLY A 198 -4.13 12.72 -0.94
C GLY A 198 -2.99 11.85 -1.48
N ARG A 199 -2.70 11.99 -2.77
CA ARG A 199 -1.69 11.20 -3.46
C ARG A 199 -0.56 12.08 -4.00
N LEU A 200 0.62 11.48 -4.14
CA LEU A 200 1.68 12.04 -4.96
C LEU A 200 1.23 12.06 -6.44
N LEU A 201 1.86 12.86 -7.27
CA LEU A 201 1.53 12.93 -8.70
C LEU A 201 1.67 11.57 -9.41
N SER A 202 2.61 10.75 -8.98
CA SER A 202 2.79 9.38 -9.46
C SER A 202 1.72 8.38 -8.97
N GLY A 203 0.75 8.84 -8.15
CA GLY A 203 -0.44 8.12 -7.75
C GLY A 203 -0.34 7.38 -6.40
N GLN A 204 0.81 7.35 -5.74
CA GLN A 204 0.97 6.66 -4.45
C GLN A 204 0.29 7.42 -3.30
N THR A 205 -0.27 6.66 -2.35
CA THR A 205 -0.64 7.17 -1.04
C THR A 205 0.60 7.48 -0.20
N VAL A 206 0.43 8.21 0.88
CA VAL A 206 1.51 8.53 1.83
C VAL A 206 2.16 7.25 2.40
N GLU A 207 1.35 6.26 2.73
CA GLU A 207 1.82 4.99 3.27
C GLU A 207 2.60 4.19 2.22
N ALA A 208 2.09 4.12 0.98
CA ALA A 208 2.76 3.44 -0.12
C ALA A 208 4.10 4.10 -0.44
N PHE A 209 4.14 5.43 -0.41
CA PHE A 209 5.37 6.20 -0.55
C PHE A 209 6.38 5.84 0.55
N TRP A 210 5.97 5.87 1.83
CA TRP A 210 6.83 5.49 2.94
C TRP A 210 7.38 4.07 2.79
N HIS A 211 6.52 3.10 2.48
CA HIS A 211 6.95 1.71 2.28
C HIS A 211 7.97 1.56 1.14
N SER A 212 7.90 2.42 0.12
CA SER A 212 8.79 2.38 -1.04
C SER A 212 10.20 2.89 -0.75
N ILE A 213 10.38 3.76 0.26
CA ILE A 213 11.65 4.46 0.52
C ILE A 213 12.30 4.13 1.86
N ARG A 214 11.58 3.46 2.79
CA ARG A 214 12.07 3.17 4.14
C ARG A 214 13.23 2.17 4.23
N HIS A 215 13.67 1.61 3.11
CA HIS A 215 14.86 0.72 3.04
C HIS A 215 16.17 1.46 3.31
N MET A 216 16.20 2.76 3.15
CA MET A 216 17.30 3.62 3.54
C MET A 216 17.09 4.10 4.98
N ASP A 217 18.18 4.13 5.77
CA ASP A 217 18.16 4.71 7.11
C ASP A 217 18.03 6.24 7.01
N LEU A 218 16.82 6.74 7.17
CA LEU A 218 16.48 8.16 7.04
C LEU A 218 16.46 8.85 8.41
N LEU A 219 17.08 10.04 8.50
CA LEU A 219 16.95 10.91 9.67
C LEU A 219 15.51 11.40 9.86
N ALA A 220 14.83 11.70 8.77
CA ALA A 220 13.44 12.13 8.80
C ALA A 220 12.72 11.86 7.47
N VAL A 221 11.40 11.67 7.55
CA VAL A 221 10.50 11.62 6.39
C VAL A 221 9.33 12.58 6.62
N GLY A 222 8.76 13.14 5.56
CA GLY A 222 7.60 13.98 5.71
C GLY A 222 7.07 14.59 4.43
N LEU A 223 6.49 15.79 4.54
CA LEU A 223 5.76 16.43 3.46
C LEU A 223 6.08 17.92 3.37
N ASN A 224 6.12 18.40 2.16
CA ASN A 224 6.27 19.84 1.89
C ASN A 224 5.51 20.26 0.63
N CYS A 225 5.37 21.58 0.47
CA CYS A 225 4.85 22.22 -0.74
C CYS A 225 3.42 21.79 -1.13
N ALA A 226 2.96 22.26 -2.29
CA ALA A 226 1.64 22.08 -2.91
C ALA A 226 0.45 22.49 -2.05
N LEU A 227 0.37 22.02 -0.81
CA LEU A 227 -0.72 22.31 0.14
C LEU A 227 -0.31 23.32 1.21
N GLY A 228 -1.30 24.03 1.76
CA GLY A 228 -1.16 24.79 2.99
C GLY A 228 -1.17 23.91 4.23
N ALA A 229 -0.89 24.50 5.40
CA ALA A 229 -0.77 23.76 6.65
C ALA A 229 -2.05 23.02 7.04
N GLU A 230 -3.23 23.63 6.84
CA GLU A 230 -4.51 23.00 7.16
C GLU A 230 -4.75 21.73 6.30
N GLN A 231 -4.50 21.82 5.00
CA GLN A 231 -4.76 20.74 4.04
C GLN A 231 -3.76 19.59 4.15
N ILE A 232 -2.50 19.87 4.56
CA ILE A 232 -1.45 18.83 4.66
C ILE A 232 -1.58 17.99 5.94
N ARG A 233 -2.28 18.50 6.96
CA ARG A 233 -2.38 17.91 8.30
C ARG A 233 -2.75 16.42 8.33
N PRO A 234 -3.79 15.95 7.61
CA PRO A 234 -4.18 14.53 7.65
C PRO A 234 -3.06 13.59 7.18
N TYR A 235 -2.23 14.04 6.27
CA TYR A 235 -1.13 13.27 5.70
C TYR A 235 0.09 13.26 6.62
N VAL A 236 0.33 14.37 7.33
CA VAL A 236 1.35 14.43 8.40
C VAL A 236 0.96 13.51 9.55
N ASP A 237 -0.32 13.49 9.92
CA ASP A 237 -0.86 12.56 10.93
C ASP A 237 -0.64 11.10 10.50
N ALA A 238 -0.92 10.76 9.23
CA ALA A 238 -0.65 9.43 8.70
C ALA A 238 0.83 9.04 8.82
N PHE A 239 1.77 9.95 8.48
CA PHE A 239 3.20 9.70 8.70
C PHE A 239 3.54 9.52 10.17
N SER A 240 2.95 10.34 11.04
CA SER A 240 3.25 10.31 12.48
C SER A 240 2.97 8.94 13.11
N GLN A 241 2.02 8.19 12.55
CA GLN A 241 1.62 6.88 13.06
C GLN A 241 2.48 5.72 12.53
N ILE A 242 3.04 5.85 11.33
CA ILE A 242 3.70 4.74 10.64
C ILE A 242 5.21 4.89 10.47
N ALA A 243 5.74 6.11 10.58
CA ALA A 243 7.17 6.37 10.41
C ALA A 243 7.96 6.02 11.68
N ASP A 244 8.87 5.08 11.55
CA ASP A 244 9.85 4.68 12.57
C ASP A 244 11.09 5.57 12.57
N THR A 245 10.96 6.78 12.07
CA THR A 245 11.95 7.86 12.07
C THR A 245 11.28 9.20 12.40
N ASN A 246 12.05 10.30 12.43
CA ASN A 246 11.48 11.63 12.65
C ASN A 246 10.54 12.04 11.52
N VAL A 247 9.56 12.89 11.85
CA VAL A 247 8.62 13.46 10.87
C VAL A 247 8.90 14.94 10.68
N LEU A 248 9.07 15.37 9.42
CA LEU A 248 9.25 16.76 9.03
C LEU A 248 8.06 17.30 8.24
N VAL A 249 7.73 18.58 8.43
CA VAL A 249 6.71 19.27 7.65
C VAL A 249 7.08 20.73 7.39
N TYR A 250 6.99 21.15 6.14
CA TYR A 250 7.19 22.55 5.73
C TYR A 250 6.24 22.90 4.58
N PRO A 251 4.97 23.25 4.95
CA PRO A 251 3.91 23.59 4.01
C PRO A 251 4.14 24.96 3.35
N ASN A 252 3.34 25.25 2.33
CA ASN A 252 3.24 26.59 1.77
C ASN A 252 2.54 27.55 2.73
N ALA A 253 2.72 28.86 2.55
CA ALA A 253 1.95 29.91 3.24
C ALA A 253 0.51 30.00 2.70
N GLY A 254 -0.22 28.90 2.81
CA GLY A 254 -1.54 28.69 2.23
C GLY A 254 -1.50 28.17 0.80
N LEU A 255 -2.64 28.18 0.14
CA LEU A 255 -2.75 27.89 -1.29
C LEU A 255 -2.45 29.15 -2.12
N PRO A 256 -1.89 29.04 -3.32
CA PRO A 256 -1.67 30.20 -4.19
C PRO A 256 -3.01 30.84 -4.57
N ASN A 257 -3.10 32.16 -4.46
CA ASN A 257 -4.25 32.93 -4.87
C ASN A 257 -4.31 33.09 -6.41
N GLU A 258 -5.32 33.78 -6.93
CA GLU A 258 -5.51 34.01 -8.37
C GLU A 258 -4.31 34.70 -9.07
N PHE A 259 -3.42 35.34 -8.32
CA PHE A 259 -2.21 36.00 -8.82
C PHE A 259 -0.94 35.18 -8.58
N GLY A 260 -1.08 33.95 -8.04
CA GLY A 260 0.05 33.07 -7.68
C GLY A 260 0.81 33.52 -6.43
N ALA A 261 0.28 34.46 -5.65
CA ALA A 261 0.83 34.86 -4.36
C ALA A 261 0.28 34.00 -3.23
N TYR A 262 0.94 34.00 -2.07
CA TYR A 262 0.58 33.26 -0.89
C TYR A 262 0.14 34.22 0.21
N ASP A 263 -1.03 34.00 0.82
CA ASP A 263 -1.71 34.97 1.66
C ASP A 263 -1.75 34.63 3.16
N GLU A 264 -1.32 33.39 3.56
CA GLU A 264 -1.25 33.05 4.97
C GLU A 264 -0.16 33.84 5.69
N THR A 265 -0.57 34.47 6.78
CA THR A 265 0.34 35.28 7.60
C THR A 265 1.21 34.41 8.52
N PRO A 266 2.34 34.93 9.06
CA PRO A 266 3.15 34.24 10.06
C PRO A 266 2.34 33.72 11.24
N ASP A 267 1.39 34.50 11.77
CA ASP A 267 0.57 34.09 12.92
C ASP A 267 -0.40 32.96 12.59
N GLN A 268 -0.97 32.95 11.38
CA GLN A 268 -1.86 31.88 10.93
C GLN A 268 -1.10 30.55 10.78
N MET A 269 0.01 30.57 10.03
CA MET A 269 0.82 29.36 9.84
C MET A 269 1.41 28.83 11.14
N SER A 270 1.92 29.73 12.01
CA SER A 270 2.49 29.30 13.28
C SER A 270 1.45 28.61 14.18
N GLY A 271 0.18 29.04 14.12
CA GLY A 271 -0.92 28.39 14.84
C GLY A 271 -1.15 26.95 14.39
N PHE A 272 -1.07 26.66 13.10
CA PHE A 272 -1.18 25.28 12.58
C PHE A 272 0.04 24.43 13.00
N LEU A 273 1.26 24.95 12.84
CA LEU A 273 2.46 24.19 13.21
C LEU A 273 2.58 23.97 14.73
N GLN A 274 2.08 24.91 15.54
CA GLN A 274 1.92 24.71 16.99
C GLN A 274 0.98 23.55 17.28
N GLU A 275 -0.19 23.50 16.61
CA GLU A 275 -1.15 22.39 16.77
C GLU A 275 -0.54 21.04 16.37
N PHE A 276 0.22 20.97 15.27
CA PHE A 276 0.92 19.75 14.88
C PHE A 276 1.91 19.30 15.95
N SER A 277 2.63 20.23 16.53
CA SER A 277 3.64 19.96 17.57
C SER A 277 2.97 19.56 18.89
N GLU A 278 1.92 20.26 19.34
CA GLU A 278 1.14 19.90 20.52
C GLU A 278 0.41 18.55 20.39
N SER A 279 0.00 18.19 19.16
CA SER A 279 -0.59 16.89 18.85
C SER A 279 0.46 15.77 18.74
N GLY A 280 1.75 16.07 18.87
CA GLY A 280 2.84 15.11 18.79
C GLY A 280 3.01 14.49 17.39
N LEU A 281 2.76 15.26 16.33
CA LEU A 281 2.81 14.77 14.96
C LEU A 281 4.18 14.92 14.29
N VAL A 282 5.00 15.88 14.76
CA VAL A 282 6.20 16.34 14.05
C VAL A 282 7.42 16.46 14.95
N ASN A 283 8.59 16.38 14.33
CA ASN A 283 9.90 16.60 14.96
C ASN A 283 10.61 17.82 14.36
N ILE A 284 10.39 18.10 13.07
CA ILE A 284 11.00 19.21 12.32
C ILE A 284 9.88 19.98 11.63
N VAL A 285 9.85 21.28 11.81
CA VAL A 285 8.89 22.18 11.18
C VAL A 285 9.58 23.28 10.41
N GLY A 286 8.94 23.73 9.35
CA GLY A 286 9.45 24.78 8.48
C GLY A 286 8.38 25.36 7.58
N GLY A 287 8.80 26.03 6.54
CA GLY A 287 7.90 26.57 5.53
C GLY A 287 8.50 26.53 4.13
N CYS A 288 7.64 26.33 3.12
CA CYS A 288 8.01 26.26 1.70
C CYS A 288 7.62 27.55 0.97
N CYS A 289 6.83 27.47 -0.08
CA CYS A 289 6.49 28.64 -0.91
C CYS A 289 5.73 29.71 -0.11
N GLY A 290 6.09 30.96 -0.35
CA GLY A 290 5.49 32.11 0.31
C GLY A 290 6.02 32.44 1.71
N THR A 291 6.82 31.55 2.33
CA THR A 291 7.36 31.77 3.67
C THR A 291 8.58 32.69 3.65
N THR A 292 8.68 33.55 4.66
CA THR A 292 9.72 34.58 4.84
C THR A 292 10.41 34.38 6.20
N PRO A 293 11.48 35.13 6.51
CA PRO A 293 12.07 35.12 7.85
C PRO A 293 11.06 35.41 8.98
N ASP A 294 10.06 36.25 8.73
CA ASP A 294 9.03 36.53 9.74
C ASP A 294 8.18 35.29 10.09
N HIS A 295 7.87 34.45 9.09
CA HIS A 295 7.22 33.16 9.30
C HIS A 295 8.09 32.25 10.18
N ILE A 296 9.37 32.12 9.85
CA ILE A 296 10.29 31.27 10.63
C ILE A 296 10.43 31.79 12.07
N SER A 297 10.46 33.11 12.28
CA SER A 297 10.48 33.70 13.62
C SER A 297 9.20 33.38 14.42
N ALA A 298 8.06 33.37 13.75
CA ALA A 298 6.79 32.95 14.39
C ALA A 298 6.79 31.45 14.73
N PHE A 299 7.27 30.58 13.81
CA PHE A 299 7.38 29.15 14.03
C PHE A 299 8.29 28.81 15.21
N SER A 300 9.53 29.36 15.21
CA SER A 300 10.49 29.13 16.29
C SER A 300 9.92 29.46 17.66
N LYS A 301 9.14 30.55 17.77
CA LYS A 301 8.48 30.93 19.04
C LYS A 301 7.29 30.02 19.40
N SER A 302 6.52 29.59 18.40
CA SER A 302 5.30 28.80 18.63
C SER A 302 5.59 27.38 19.06
N VAL A 303 6.74 26.80 18.66
CA VAL A 303 7.14 25.43 19.01
C VAL A 303 8.09 25.36 20.22
N ASP A 304 8.53 26.51 20.72
CA ASP A 304 9.47 26.56 21.85
C ASP A 304 8.84 25.91 23.11
N GLY A 305 9.59 25.00 23.71
CA GLY A 305 9.17 24.27 24.90
C GLY A 305 8.14 23.16 24.67
N ILE A 306 7.70 22.91 23.44
CA ILE A 306 6.83 21.78 23.10
C ILE A 306 7.68 20.51 22.93
N THR A 307 7.21 19.41 23.54
CA THR A 307 7.88 18.11 23.40
C THR A 307 7.75 17.59 21.97
N PRO A 308 8.86 17.24 21.29
CA PRO A 308 8.79 16.64 19.95
C PRO A 308 8.02 15.33 19.94
N ARG A 309 7.56 14.94 18.75
CA ARG A 309 6.95 13.61 18.50
C ARG A 309 7.89 12.50 19.00
N SER A 310 7.34 11.57 19.76
CA SER A 310 8.03 10.31 20.08
C SER A 310 7.98 9.38 18.87
N ILE A 311 9.11 8.83 18.48
CA ILE A 311 9.17 7.84 17.40
C ILE A 311 8.45 6.58 17.88
N PRO A 312 7.40 6.10 17.19
CA PRO A 312 6.66 4.91 17.62
C PRO A 312 7.48 3.65 17.43
N GLU A 313 7.28 2.69 18.31
CA GLU A 313 7.70 1.30 18.02
C GLU A 313 6.77 0.72 16.96
N VAL A 314 7.27 0.52 15.76
CA VAL A 314 6.52 -0.04 14.64
C VAL A 314 6.73 -1.54 14.59
N GLU A 315 5.62 -2.30 14.55
CA GLU A 315 5.66 -3.74 14.43
C GLU A 315 6.46 -4.19 13.19
N PRO A 316 7.38 -5.17 13.32
CA PRO A 316 8.18 -5.67 12.20
C PRO A 316 7.33 -6.55 11.28
N LEU A 317 6.60 -5.92 10.39
CA LEU A 317 5.72 -6.55 9.40
C LEU A 317 6.28 -6.35 8.00
N THR A 318 6.00 -7.29 7.11
CA THR A 318 6.28 -7.10 5.68
C THR A 318 5.38 -6.01 5.13
N LYS A 319 5.98 -4.97 4.62
CA LYS A 319 5.33 -3.79 4.06
C LYS A 319 5.73 -3.64 2.61
N LEU A 320 4.83 -4.02 1.72
CA LEU A 320 4.97 -3.86 0.27
C LEU A 320 4.11 -2.71 -0.22
N SER A 321 4.33 -2.28 -1.46
CA SER A 321 3.49 -1.25 -2.07
C SER A 321 3.46 -1.33 -3.60
N GLY A 322 2.28 -1.08 -4.15
CA GLY A 322 2.08 -0.52 -5.47
C GLY A 322 1.78 0.97 -5.34
N LEU A 323 0.66 1.44 -5.90
CA LEU A 323 0.09 2.77 -5.55
C LEU A 323 -0.56 2.75 -4.17
N GLU A 324 -0.99 1.56 -3.72
CA GLU A 324 -1.55 1.32 -2.39
C GLU A 324 -0.56 0.51 -1.55
N PRO A 325 -0.60 0.63 -0.21
CA PRO A 325 0.20 -0.21 0.66
C PRO A 325 -0.38 -1.62 0.74
N LEU A 326 0.49 -2.62 0.89
CA LEU A 326 0.15 -3.99 1.28
C LEU A 326 0.98 -4.35 2.50
N VAL A 327 0.34 -4.47 3.65
CA VAL A 327 0.97 -4.89 4.91
C VAL A 327 0.53 -6.31 5.23
N ILE A 328 1.50 -7.22 5.37
CA ILE A 328 1.25 -8.61 5.73
C ILE A 328 1.37 -8.76 7.24
N ARG A 329 0.24 -8.99 7.91
CA ARG A 329 0.13 -9.13 9.35
C ARG A 329 0.04 -10.59 9.75
N ILE A 330 0.21 -10.89 11.03
CA ILE A 330 0.08 -12.27 11.56
C ILE A 330 -1.32 -12.84 11.31
N ASP A 331 -2.33 -11.99 11.33
CA ASP A 331 -3.73 -12.33 11.07
C ASP A 331 -4.17 -12.09 9.63
N SER A 332 -3.27 -11.72 8.74
CA SER A 332 -3.55 -11.64 7.31
C SER A 332 -3.89 -13.04 6.77
N ASN A 333 -4.92 -13.08 5.93
CA ASN A 333 -5.22 -14.28 5.19
C ASN A 333 -4.12 -14.56 4.16
N PHE A 334 -4.12 -15.79 3.62
CA PHE A 334 -3.19 -16.23 2.59
C PHE A 334 -3.08 -15.21 1.43
N ILE A 335 -1.85 -14.81 1.11
CA ILE A 335 -1.56 -13.84 0.05
C ILE A 335 -1.51 -14.53 -1.31
N ASN A 336 -2.40 -14.13 -2.20
CA ASN A 336 -2.44 -14.64 -3.57
C ASN A 336 -1.48 -13.83 -4.46
N VAL A 337 -0.45 -14.50 -4.97
CA VAL A 337 0.42 -13.98 -6.02
C VAL A 337 -0.08 -14.50 -7.36
N GLY A 338 -0.52 -13.59 -8.22
CA GLY A 338 -1.11 -13.94 -9.52
C GLY A 338 -0.07 -14.43 -10.51
N GLU A 339 -0.19 -15.68 -11.00
CA GLU A 339 0.78 -16.36 -11.88
C GLU A 339 0.56 -16.15 -13.39
N ARG A 340 -0.48 -15.42 -13.81
CA ARG A 340 -0.89 -15.42 -15.24
C ARG A 340 -0.14 -14.42 -16.12
N THR A 341 0.61 -13.51 -15.55
CA THR A 341 1.54 -12.58 -16.22
C THR A 341 2.96 -13.12 -16.32
N ASN A 342 3.07 -14.43 -16.39
CA ASN A 342 4.31 -15.18 -16.52
C ASN A 342 4.30 -15.93 -17.86
N VAL A 343 5.29 -15.65 -18.74
CA VAL A 343 5.38 -16.24 -20.09
C VAL A 343 5.61 -17.75 -20.06
N THR A 344 6.22 -18.29 -19.01
CA THR A 344 6.43 -19.72 -18.83
C THR A 344 5.19 -20.42 -18.26
N GLY A 345 4.43 -19.74 -17.41
CA GLY A 345 3.24 -20.28 -16.76
C GLY A 345 1.94 -20.07 -17.54
N SER A 346 1.88 -19.15 -18.49
CA SER A 346 0.67 -18.76 -19.21
C SER A 346 0.85 -18.75 -20.73
N ALA A 347 0.42 -19.80 -21.42
CA ALA A 347 0.48 -19.87 -22.88
C ALA A 347 -0.24 -18.69 -23.56
N LYS A 348 -1.34 -18.18 -22.98
CA LYS A 348 -2.04 -17.01 -23.50
C LYS A 348 -1.19 -15.76 -23.40
N PHE A 349 -0.58 -15.52 -22.24
CA PHE A 349 0.27 -14.35 -22.00
C PHE A 349 1.54 -14.40 -22.87
N ASN A 350 2.21 -15.55 -22.93
CA ASN A 350 3.36 -15.80 -23.81
C ASN A 350 3.05 -15.42 -25.27
N LYS A 351 1.91 -15.91 -25.79
CA LYS A 351 1.50 -15.58 -27.17
C LYS A 351 1.31 -14.06 -27.35
N LEU A 352 0.68 -13.40 -26.40
CA LEU A 352 0.41 -11.95 -26.48
C LEU A 352 1.70 -11.12 -26.50
N ILE A 353 2.67 -11.48 -25.66
CA ILE A 353 3.98 -10.81 -25.62
C ILE A 353 4.75 -11.05 -26.94
N LYS A 354 4.83 -12.29 -27.42
CA LYS A 354 5.49 -12.61 -28.71
C LYS A 354 4.88 -11.92 -29.93
N GLU A 355 3.57 -11.68 -29.88
CA GLU A 355 2.83 -11.00 -30.96
C GLU A 355 2.75 -9.47 -30.75
N ASP A 356 3.50 -8.90 -29.83
CA ASP A 356 3.52 -7.46 -29.50
C ASP A 356 2.13 -6.89 -29.08
N GLN A 357 1.26 -7.74 -28.53
CA GLN A 357 -0.10 -7.36 -28.14
C GLN A 357 -0.18 -6.96 -26.65
N TYR A 358 0.60 -5.93 -26.24
CA TYR A 358 0.72 -5.51 -24.84
C TYR A 358 -0.59 -5.02 -24.23
N ASP A 359 -1.45 -4.34 -25.00
CA ASP A 359 -2.78 -3.89 -24.50
C ASP A 359 -3.63 -5.07 -24.03
N LYS A 360 -3.58 -6.20 -24.76
CA LYS A 360 -4.26 -7.42 -24.34
C LYS A 360 -3.54 -8.12 -23.21
N ALA A 361 -2.23 -8.02 -23.15
CA ALA A 361 -1.44 -8.53 -22.03
C ALA A 361 -1.80 -7.80 -20.71
N LEU A 362 -1.98 -6.46 -20.75
CA LEU A 362 -2.50 -5.68 -19.61
C LEU A 362 -3.88 -6.18 -19.13
N SER A 363 -4.75 -6.63 -20.06
CA SER A 363 -6.04 -7.20 -19.65
C SER A 363 -5.90 -8.49 -18.83
N VAL A 364 -4.81 -9.26 -19.03
CA VAL A 364 -4.51 -10.44 -18.19
C VAL A 364 -4.12 -10.01 -16.78
N ALA A 365 -3.25 -9.00 -16.65
CA ALA A 365 -2.87 -8.44 -15.36
C ALA A 365 -4.08 -7.87 -14.59
N ARG A 366 -4.89 -7.05 -15.27
CA ARG A 366 -6.12 -6.47 -14.70
C ARG A 366 -7.09 -7.55 -14.21
N GLN A 367 -7.23 -8.64 -14.97
CA GLN A 367 -8.11 -9.76 -14.59
C GLN A 367 -7.64 -10.45 -13.31
N GLN A 368 -6.33 -10.58 -13.08
CA GLN A 368 -5.79 -11.18 -11.86
C GLN A 368 -6.13 -10.32 -10.64
N VAL A 369 -5.90 -9.02 -10.70
CA VAL A 369 -6.25 -8.09 -9.61
C VAL A 369 -7.75 -8.12 -9.33
N LYS A 370 -8.58 -8.10 -10.37
CA LYS A 370 -10.05 -8.23 -10.22
C LYS A 370 -10.49 -9.55 -9.60
N ASN A 371 -9.70 -10.59 -9.75
CA ASN A 371 -9.96 -11.91 -9.16
C ASN A 371 -9.32 -12.10 -7.78
N GLY A 372 -8.78 -11.04 -7.18
CA GLY A 372 -8.26 -11.05 -5.81
C GLY A 372 -6.77 -11.35 -5.68
N ALA A 373 -5.97 -11.24 -6.74
CA ALA A 373 -4.52 -11.25 -6.60
C ALA A 373 -4.07 -9.97 -5.86
N GLN A 374 -3.28 -10.16 -4.81
CA GLN A 374 -2.77 -9.09 -3.96
C GLN A 374 -1.36 -8.66 -4.38
N ILE A 375 -0.66 -9.52 -5.11
CA ILE A 375 0.62 -9.28 -5.76
C ILE A 375 0.50 -9.86 -7.18
N ILE A 376 1.18 -9.28 -8.16
CA ILE A 376 1.26 -9.83 -9.53
C ILE A 376 2.69 -10.26 -9.82
N ASP A 377 2.87 -11.54 -10.15
CA ASP A 377 4.11 -12.10 -10.67
C ASP A 377 4.26 -11.76 -12.16
N VAL A 378 5.37 -11.13 -12.53
CA VAL A 378 5.70 -10.76 -13.90
C VAL A 378 6.99 -11.44 -14.32
N ASN A 379 6.91 -12.34 -15.31
CA ASN A 379 8.05 -13.06 -15.87
C ASN A 379 8.05 -12.94 -17.39
N MET A 380 9.21 -12.59 -17.95
CA MET A 380 9.46 -12.42 -19.39
C MET A 380 10.57 -13.36 -19.90
N ASP A 381 10.87 -14.47 -19.18
CA ASP A 381 11.92 -15.44 -19.57
C ASP A 381 11.46 -16.32 -20.73
N GLU A 382 11.65 -15.83 -21.94
CA GLU A 382 11.31 -16.52 -23.17
C GLU A 382 12.47 -16.40 -24.19
N GLY A 383 12.88 -17.53 -24.73
CA GLY A 383 14.08 -17.59 -25.59
C GLY A 383 14.01 -16.85 -26.93
N LEU A 384 12.81 -16.41 -27.34
CA LEU A 384 12.57 -15.75 -28.64
C LEU A 384 12.31 -14.24 -28.51
N ILE A 385 12.38 -13.68 -27.32
CA ILE A 385 12.20 -12.24 -27.06
C ILE A 385 13.39 -11.69 -26.29
N ASP A 386 13.60 -10.38 -26.36
CA ASP A 386 14.46 -9.67 -25.43
C ASP A 386 13.71 -9.50 -24.09
N SER A 387 14.14 -10.28 -23.09
CA SER A 387 13.46 -10.33 -21.80
C SER A 387 13.58 -9.03 -21.02
N GLU A 388 14.69 -8.29 -21.16
CA GLU A 388 14.93 -7.00 -20.52
C GLU A 388 14.01 -5.93 -21.12
N GLU A 389 13.99 -5.82 -22.45
CA GLU A 389 13.11 -4.87 -23.15
C GLU A 389 11.62 -5.18 -22.89
N ALA A 390 11.24 -6.46 -22.89
CA ALA A 390 9.87 -6.88 -22.63
C ALA A 390 9.44 -6.58 -21.19
N MET A 391 10.32 -6.81 -20.20
CA MET A 391 10.08 -6.49 -18.79
C MET A 391 9.90 -4.98 -18.60
N GLU A 392 10.84 -4.19 -19.09
CA GLU A 392 10.81 -2.73 -19.02
C GLU A 392 9.50 -2.18 -19.62
N ARG A 393 9.19 -2.57 -20.85
CA ARG A 393 8.01 -2.10 -21.57
C ARG A 393 6.72 -2.46 -20.85
N PHE A 394 6.58 -3.69 -20.39
CA PHE A 394 5.37 -4.15 -19.72
C PHE A 394 5.16 -3.44 -18.37
N LEU A 395 6.21 -3.27 -17.57
CA LEU A 395 6.13 -2.56 -16.30
C LEU A 395 5.80 -1.07 -16.48
N ARG A 396 6.36 -0.42 -17.50
CA ARG A 396 6.02 0.97 -17.83
C ARG A 396 4.55 1.14 -18.23
N LEU A 397 4.00 0.16 -18.93
CA LEU A 397 2.59 0.14 -19.29
C LEU A 397 1.71 -0.14 -18.05
N ILE A 398 2.09 -1.06 -17.16
CA ILE A 398 1.41 -1.29 -15.89
C ILE A 398 1.36 0.00 -15.06
N ALA A 399 2.45 0.77 -15.01
CA ALA A 399 2.51 2.01 -14.23
C ALA A 399 1.44 3.04 -14.64
N SER A 400 0.99 3.01 -15.90
CA SER A 400 -0.09 3.89 -16.39
C SER A 400 -1.51 3.35 -16.15
N GLU A 401 -1.65 2.17 -15.51
CA GLU A 401 -2.92 1.48 -15.27
C GLU A 401 -3.19 1.39 -13.74
N PRO A 402 -3.87 2.36 -13.12
CA PRO A 402 -4.09 2.38 -11.67
C PRO A 402 -4.80 1.13 -11.13
N GLU A 403 -5.69 0.51 -11.91
CA GLU A 403 -6.38 -0.73 -11.53
C GLU A 403 -5.41 -1.92 -11.36
N ILE A 404 -4.24 -1.86 -11.99
CA ILE A 404 -3.21 -2.90 -11.91
C ILE A 404 -2.12 -2.45 -10.93
N SER A 405 -1.58 -1.25 -11.12
CA SER A 405 -0.42 -0.74 -10.39
C SER A 405 -0.70 -0.45 -8.90
N LYS A 406 -1.97 -0.50 -8.47
CA LYS A 406 -2.32 -0.41 -7.04
C LYS A 406 -1.71 -1.52 -6.19
N VAL A 407 -1.48 -2.73 -6.74
CA VAL A 407 -0.86 -3.85 -6.03
C VAL A 407 0.65 -3.89 -6.27
N PRO A 408 1.44 -4.45 -5.33
CA PRO A 408 2.87 -4.68 -5.53
C PRO A 408 3.13 -5.63 -6.71
N ILE A 409 4.30 -5.45 -7.32
CA ILE A 409 4.78 -6.32 -8.40
C ILE A 409 5.87 -7.27 -7.86
N MET A 410 5.76 -8.55 -8.20
CA MET A 410 6.82 -9.54 -8.06
C MET A 410 7.55 -9.66 -9.39
N ILE A 411 8.83 -9.31 -9.40
CA ILE A 411 9.69 -9.40 -10.59
C ILE A 411 10.33 -10.78 -10.59
N ASP A 412 9.94 -11.60 -11.56
CA ASP A 412 10.36 -12.98 -11.67
C ASP A 412 11.25 -13.19 -12.90
N SER A 413 12.46 -13.62 -12.69
CA SER A 413 13.39 -14.04 -13.76
C SER A 413 14.50 -14.93 -13.22
N SER A 414 14.98 -15.81 -14.09
CA SER A 414 16.20 -16.59 -13.90
C SER A 414 17.48 -15.79 -14.14
N LYS A 415 17.37 -14.57 -14.70
CA LYS A 415 18.49 -13.70 -15.05
C LYS A 415 18.47 -12.44 -14.19
N TRP A 416 19.59 -12.15 -13.53
CA TRP A 416 19.72 -10.97 -12.70
C TRP A 416 19.50 -9.66 -13.48
N SER A 417 20.01 -9.56 -14.73
CA SER A 417 19.84 -8.35 -15.55
C SER A 417 18.37 -8.01 -15.81
N VAL A 418 17.51 -9.01 -15.98
CA VAL A 418 16.06 -8.82 -16.14
C VAL A 418 15.41 -8.37 -14.82
N ILE A 419 15.83 -8.96 -13.68
CA ILE A 419 15.38 -8.55 -12.34
C ILE A 419 15.75 -7.09 -12.10
N GLU A 420 16.99 -6.70 -12.35
CA GLU A 420 17.47 -5.34 -12.17
C GLU A 420 16.73 -4.34 -13.07
N THR A 421 16.49 -4.70 -14.33
CA THR A 421 15.65 -3.90 -15.24
C THR A 421 14.24 -3.71 -14.67
N GLY A 422 13.65 -4.76 -14.09
CA GLY A 422 12.34 -4.66 -13.43
C GLY A 422 12.37 -3.71 -12.24
N LEU A 423 13.36 -3.83 -11.35
CA LEU A 423 13.52 -2.97 -10.18
C LEU A 423 13.67 -1.48 -10.52
N LYS A 424 14.31 -1.17 -11.64
CA LYS A 424 14.46 0.20 -12.17
C LYS A 424 13.19 0.78 -12.77
N ASN A 425 12.12 -0.01 -12.93
CA ASN A 425 10.87 0.42 -13.56
C ASN A 425 9.62 0.29 -12.64
N ILE A 426 9.80 0.00 -11.36
CA ILE A 426 8.72 -0.01 -10.37
C ILE A 426 8.94 1.05 -9.29
N GLN A 427 7.94 1.88 -9.05
CA GLN A 427 8.02 2.91 -8.00
C GLN A 427 7.76 2.36 -6.60
N GLY A 428 6.92 1.33 -6.46
CA GLY A 428 6.58 0.71 -5.19
C GLY A 428 7.68 -0.21 -4.65
N LYS A 429 7.49 -0.68 -3.41
CA LYS A 429 8.27 -1.78 -2.83
C LYS A 429 7.73 -3.10 -3.36
N GLY A 430 8.39 -3.66 -4.36
CA GLY A 430 8.08 -4.94 -4.96
C GLY A 430 8.82 -6.11 -4.30
N VAL A 431 8.71 -7.28 -4.93
CA VAL A 431 9.35 -8.53 -4.52
C VAL A 431 10.24 -9.03 -5.65
N VAL A 432 11.46 -9.43 -5.34
CA VAL A 432 12.36 -10.13 -6.27
C VAL A 432 12.11 -11.63 -6.19
N ASN A 433 11.85 -12.28 -7.32
CA ASN A 433 11.72 -13.72 -7.44
C ASN A 433 12.69 -14.24 -8.53
N SER A 434 13.83 -14.82 -8.19
CA SER A 434 14.32 -15.13 -6.88
C SER A 434 15.87 -15.08 -6.85
N ILE A 435 16.43 -15.15 -5.66
CA ILE A 435 17.88 -15.43 -5.48
C ILE A 435 18.07 -16.80 -4.84
N SER A 436 19.25 -17.40 -4.99
CA SER A 436 19.56 -18.69 -4.41
C SER A 436 21.06 -18.89 -4.22
N LEU A 437 21.43 -19.90 -3.43
CA LEU A 437 22.82 -20.30 -3.21
C LEU A 437 23.40 -21.21 -4.32
N LYS A 438 22.71 -21.30 -5.46
CA LYS A 438 23.11 -22.17 -6.58
C LYS A 438 24.53 -21.89 -7.07
N GLU A 439 24.88 -20.61 -7.22
CA GLU A 439 26.20 -20.17 -7.70
C GLU A 439 27.15 -19.80 -6.53
N GLY A 440 26.76 -20.16 -5.29
CA GLY A 440 27.55 -19.95 -4.08
C GLY A 440 27.19 -18.69 -3.30
N GLU A 441 27.89 -18.51 -2.15
CA GLU A 441 27.56 -17.42 -1.21
C GLU A 441 27.94 -16.02 -1.72
N GLU A 442 29.02 -15.90 -2.49
CA GLU A 442 29.53 -14.60 -2.94
C GLU A 442 28.51 -13.92 -3.87
N GLU A 443 28.04 -14.63 -4.88
CA GLU A 443 27.03 -14.11 -5.82
C GLU A 443 25.68 -13.89 -5.12
N PHE A 444 25.31 -14.80 -4.22
CA PHE A 444 24.11 -14.65 -3.39
C PHE A 444 24.13 -13.35 -2.57
N ILE A 445 25.24 -13.05 -1.88
CA ILE A 445 25.39 -11.83 -1.09
C ILE A 445 25.39 -10.59 -1.99
N GLN A 446 26.04 -10.65 -3.17
CA GLN A 446 26.05 -9.56 -4.13
C GLN A 446 24.63 -9.21 -4.57
N HIS A 447 23.84 -10.18 -5.02
CA HIS A 447 22.44 -9.98 -5.41
C HIS A 447 21.60 -9.49 -4.24
N ALA A 448 21.77 -10.04 -3.05
CA ALA A 448 21.04 -9.61 -1.86
C ALA A 448 21.32 -8.15 -1.48
N ASN A 449 22.57 -7.66 -1.60
CA ASN A 449 22.91 -6.26 -1.39
C ASN A 449 22.21 -5.36 -2.40
N LEU A 450 22.11 -5.76 -3.66
CA LEU A 450 21.39 -4.99 -4.68
C LEU A 450 19.89 -4.99 -4.41
N VAL A 451 19.29 -6.13 -4.02
CA VAL A 451 17.88 -6.17 -3.58
C VAL A 451 17.61 -5.17 -2.47
N LYS A 452 18.45 -5.15 -1.43
CA LYS A 452 18.36 -4.20 -0.33
C LYS A 452 18.48 -2.75 -0.81
N LYS A 453 19.45 -2.48 -1.67
CA LYS A 453 19.69 -1.13 -2.23
C LYS A 453 18.53 -0.61 -3.09
N TYR A 454 17.84 -1.48 -3.82
CA TYR A 454 16.61 -1.14 -4.54
C TYR A 454 15.37 -1.09 -3.64
N GLY A 455 15.47 -1.53 -2.39
CA GLY A 455 14.38 -1.51 -1.42
C GLY A 455 13.28 -2.53 -1.69
N ALA A 456 13.62 -3.71 -2.19
CA ALA A 456 12.66 -4.79 -2.45
C ALA A 456 12.71 -5.87 -1.35
N SER A 457 11.61 -6.61 -1.18
CA SER A 457 11.60 -7.89 -0.49
C SER A 457 12.08 -9.00 -1.44
N VAL A 458 12.50 -10.14 -0.92
CA VAL A 458 13.18 -11.17 -1.72
C VAL A 458 12.63 -12.58 -1.49
N VAL A 459 12.30 -13.26 -2.57
CA VAL A 459 12.11 -14.72 -2.56
C VAL A 459 13.46 -15.40 -2.63
N VAL A 460 13.70 -16.33 -1.72
CA VAL A 460 14.91 -17.17 -1.64
C VAL A 460 14.54 -18.61 -1.88
N MET A 461 14.95 -19.15 -3.02
CA MET A 461 14.73 -20.55 -3.31
C MET A 461 15.64 -21.45 -2.48
N ALA A 462 15.11 -22.55 -1.97
CA ALA A 462 15.91 -23.61 -1.34
C ALA A 462 16.72 -24.37 -2.40
N PHE A 463 17.76 -23.73 -2.92
CA PHE A 463 18.61 -24.19 -3.99
C PHE A 463 20.05 -23.81 -3.68
N ASP A 464 20.91 -24.79 -3.51
CA ASP A 464 22.35 -24.62 -3.26
C ASP A 464 23.22 -25.19 -4.39
N GLU A 465 24.53 -25.23 -4.17
CA GLU A 465 25.52 -25.70 -5.13
C GLU A 465 25.32 -27.20 -5.53
N GLN A 466 24.53 -27.94 -4.74
CA GLN A 466 24.22 -29.36 -5.00
C GLN A 466 22.90 -29.54 -5.77
N GLY A 467 22.12 -28.45 -5.96
CA GLY A 467 20.82 -28.46 -6.64
C GLY A 467 19.66 -28.07 -5.74
N GLN A 468 18.46 -28.15 -6.29
CA GLN A 468 17.22 -27.84 -5.55
C GLN A 468 17.02 -28.80 -4.37
N ALA A 469 16.53 -28.28 -3.26
CA ALA A 469 16.22 -29.08 -2.09
C ALA A 469 14.96 -29.92 -2.31
N ASP A 470 15.10 -31.22 -2.29
CA ASP A 470 14.05 -32.22 -2.47
C ASP A 470 13.56 -32.81 -1.14
N THR A 471 14.44 -32.99 -0.17
CA THR A 471 14.13 -33.53 1.16
C THR A 471 13.84 -32.44 2.18
N PHE A 472 13.12 -32.80 3.24
CA PHE A 472 12.81 -31.93 4.39
C PHE A 472 14.09 -31.31 4.98
N GLU A 473 15.11 -32.15 5.24
CA GLU A 473 16.34 -31.70 5.86
C GLU A 473 17.08 -30.66 5.01
N ARG A 474 17.18 -30.89 3.70
CA ARG A 474 17.83 -29.95 2.78
C ARG A 474 17.06 -28.65 2.66
N LYS A 475 15.71 -28.70 2.59
CA LYS A 475 14.87 -27.49 2.56
C LYS A 475 15.13 -26.60 3.76
N VAL A 476 15.12 -27.17 4.97
CA VAL A 476 15.37 -26.43 6.21
C VAL A 476 16.80 -25.93 6.29
N ALA A 477 17.79 -26.78 5.97
CA ALA A 477 19.21 -26.42 6.08
C ALA A 477 19.61 -25.26 5.14
N ILE A 478 19.15 -25.30 3.87
CA ILE A 478 19.45 -24.26 2.88
C ILE A 478 18.78 -22.94 3.27
N CYS A 479 17.50 -22.98 3.67
CA CYS A 479 16.80 -21.78 4.13
C CYS A 479 17.47 -21.18 5.37
N GLN A 480 17.93 -22.00 6.33
CA GLN A 480 18.62 -21.51 7.52
C GLN A 480 19.99 -20.90 7.17
N ARG A 481 20.77 -21.51 6.24
CA ARG A 481 22.02 -20.93 5.75
C ARG A 481 21.79 -19.58 5.08
N ALA A 482 20.80 -19.49 4.18
CA ALA A 482 20.45 -18.26 3.50
C ALA A 482 19.97 -17.18 4.49
N TYR A 483 19.16 -17.54 5.49
CA TYR A 483 18.70 -16.63 6.54
C TYR A 483 19.86 -15.95 7.27
N ILE A 484 20.85 -16.71 7.71
CA ILE A 484 22.03 -16.19 8.40
C ILE A 484 22.81 -15.22 7.50
N LEU A 485 23.01 -15.57 6.22
CA LEU A 485 23.70 -14.69 5.28
C LEU A 485 22.95 -13.38 5.06
N LEU A 486 21.63 -13.45 4.88
CA LEU A 486 20.81 -12.27 4.63
C LEU A 486 20.72 -11.34 5.85
N THR A 487 20.51 -11.91 7.03
CA THR A 487 20.30 -11.09 8.24
C THR A 487 21.62 -10.60 8.85
N GLU A 488 22.66 -11.46 8.93
CA GLU A 488 23.89 -11.11 9.63
C GLU A 488 24.95 -10.45 8.74
N LYS A 489 25.04 -10.83 7.44
CA LYS A 489 26.06 -10.28 6.54
C LYS A 489 25.53 -9.13 5.68
N VAL A 490 24.29 -9.24 5.16
CA VAL A 490 23.68 -8.23 4.28
C VAL A 490 22.87 -7.23 5.10
N GLY A 491 22.23 -7.67 6.19
CA GLY A 491 21.34 -6.85 7.01
C GLY A 491 19.97 -6.60 6.35
N ILE A 492 19.42 -7.61 5.69
CA ILE A 492 18.01 -7.61 5.28
C ILE A 492 17.15 -7.98 6.50
N SER A 493 16.09 -7.21 6.73
CA SER A 493 15.15 -7.50 7.82
C SER A 493 14.42 -8.83 7.58
N PRO A 494 14.24 -9.66 8.63
CA PRO A 494 13.59 -10.97 8.48
C PRO A 494 12.23 -10.94 7.80
N GLU A 495 11.43 -9.90 8.07
CA GLU A 495 10.11 -9.70 7.46
C GLU A 495 10.14 -9.45 5.94
N ASP A 496 11.29 -9.12 5.37
CA ASP A 496 11.46 -8.93 3.93
C ASP A 496 11.98 -10.19 3.21
N ILE A 497 12.18 -11.29 3.96
CA ILE A 497 12.64 -12.59 3.44
C ILE A 497 11.44 -13.51 3.22
N ILE A 498 11.31 -14.03 2.01
CA ILE A 498 10.28 -14.99 1.62
C ILE A 498 11.00 -16.27 1.16
N PHE A 499 10.82 -17.38 1.87
CA PHE A 499 11.41 -18.65 1.43
C PHE A 499 10.49 -19.41 0.48
N ASP A 500 11.04 -19.92 -0.63
CA ASP A 500 10.44 -20.95 -1.45
C ASP A 500 11.19 -22.27 -1.23
N PRO A 501 10.65 -23.16 -0.37
CA PRO A 501 11.25 -24.48 -0.14
C PRO A 501 11.10 -25.47 -1.30
N ASN A 502 10.73 -25.02 -2.47
CA ASN A 502 10.45 -25.77 -3.72
C ASN A 502 9.27 -26.72 -3.61
N ILE A 503 8.19 -26.40 -4.32
CA ILE A 503 7.07 -27.31 -4.54
C ILE A 503 7.38 -28.18 -5.76
N PHE A 504 7.50 -29.50 -5.55
CA PHE A 504 7.69 -30.47 -6.62
C PHE A 504 6.43 -31.23 -6.95
N ALA A 505 6.40 -31.84 -8.14
CA ALA A 505 5.28 -32.65 -8.59
C ALA A 505 5.14 -33.91 -7.73
N VAL A 506 3.92 -34.19 -7.31
CA VAL A 506 3.54 -35.45 -6.64
C VAL A 506 2.79 -36.38 -7.62
N ALA A 507 2.54 -37.63 -7.21
CA ALA A 507 1.88 -38.65 -8.04
C ALA A 507 2.56 -38.86 -9.41
N THR A 508 3.89 -38.90 -9.42
CA THR A 508 4.70 -39.11 -10.65
C THR A 508 4.92 -40.58 -10.96
N GLY A 509 4.62 -41.48 -10.04
CA GLY A 509 4.96 -42.90 -10.13
C GLY A 509 6.44 -43.23 -9.81
N ILE A 510 7.21 -42.25 -9.35
CA ILE A 510 8.61 -42.40 -8.92
C ILE A 510 8.61 -42.42 -7.38
N GLU A 511 9.16 -43.46 -6.78
CA GLU A 511 9.09 -43.70 -5.33
C GLU A 511 9.76 -42.55 -4.54
N GLU A 512 10.89 -42.02 -5.00
CA GLU A 512 11.61 -40.91 -4.37
C GLU A 512 10.78 -39.63 -4.31
N HIS A 513 9.77 -39.48 -5.16
CA HIS A 513 8.89 -38.29 -5.18
C HIS A 513 7.71 -38.35 -4.23
N ASN A 514 7.45 -39.52 -3.61
CA ASN A 514 6.29 -39.69 -2.73
C ASN A 514 6.29 -38.76 -1.52
N GLN A 515 7.48 -38.40 -1.02
CA GLN A 515 7.64 -37.55 0.16
C GLN A 515 7.59 -36.04 -0.16
N TYR A 516 7.55 -35.61 -1.41
CA TYR A 516 7.72 -34.20 -1.80
C TYR A 516 6.66 -33.28 -1.21
N GLY A 517 5.38 -33.68 -1.22
CA GLY A 517 4.28 -32.92 -0.64
C GLY A 517 4.44 -32.74 0.89
N LYS A 518 4.68 -33.85 1.58
CA LYS A 518 4.90 -33.87 3.03
C LYS A 518 6.15 -33.10 3.42
N ALA A 519 7.28 -33.31 2.71
CA ALA A 519 8.54 -32.60 2.97
C ALA A 519 8.39 -31.09 2.87
N TYR A 520 7.61 -30.58 1.93
CA TYR A 520 7.33 -29.15 1.83
C TYR A 520 6.51 -28.64 3.03
N ILE A 521 5.41 -29.32 3.37
CA ILE A 521 4.51 -28.93 4.47
C ILE A 521 5.26 -28.92 5.81
N ASP A 522 6.03 -29.99 6.11
CA ASP A 522 6.81 -30.09 7.33
C ASP A 522 7.95 -29.04 7.37
N ALA A 523 8.59 -28.76 6.21
CA ALA A 523 9.62 -27.74 6.11
C ALA A 523 9.03 -26.33 6.36
N ALA A 524 7.87 -26.01 5.79
CA ALA A 524 7.20 -24.72 6.01
C ALA A 524 7.00 -24.45 7.49
N LYS A 525 6.45 -25.42 8.22
CA LYS A 525 6.28 -25.35 9.68
C LYS A 525 7.59 -25.10 10.41
N THR A 526 8.60 -25.91 10.12
CA THR A 526 9.91 -25.84 10.80
C THR A 526 10.64 -24.53 10.50
N ILE A 527 10.54 -24.00 9.27
CA ILE A 527 11.13 -22.72 8.88
C ILE A 527 10.48 -21.58 9.69
N LYS A 528 9.16 -21.54 9.77
CA LYS A 528 8.42 -20.53 10.55
C LYS A 528 8.77 -20.58 12.05
N GLU A 529 8.94 -21.80 12.62
CA GLU A 529 9.31 -21.97 14.03
C GLU A 529 10.76 -21.51 14.32
N LYS A 530 11.70 -21.77 13.39
CA LYS A 530 13.13 -21.46 13.60
C LYS A 530 13.53 -20.05 13.17
N MET A 531 12.83 -19.49 12.21
CA MET A 531 13.12 -18.19 11.58
C MET A 531 11.86 -17.33 11.67
N PRO A 532 11.59 -16.71 12.81
CA PRO A 532 10.39 -15.87 12.98
C PRO A 532 10.42 -14.68 12.03
N LEU A 533 9.25 -14.20 11.66
CA LEU A 533 8.96 -13.08 10.75
C LEU A 533 9.14 -13.37 9.25
N VAL A 534 9.88 -14.42 8.85
CA VAL A 534 9.98 -14.77 7.43
C VAL A 534 8.65 -15.28 6.87
N HIS A 535 8.47 -15.17 5.58
CA HIS A 535 7.32 -15.71 4.85
C HIS A 535 7.68 -16.99 4.10
N ILE A 536 6.66 -17.81 3.82
CA ILE A 536 6.78 -19.02 3.01
C ILE A 536 5.91 -18.88 1.77
N SER A 537 6.52 -19.07 0.61
CA SER A 537 5.87 -19.04 -0.69
C SER A 537 6.17 -20.29 -1.50
N GLY A 538 5.58 -20.41 -2.66
CA GLY A 538 5.89 -21.43 -3.64
C GLY A 538 4.98 -21.41 -4.86
N GLY A 539 5.46 -21.96 -5.95
CA GLY A 539 4.70 -22.15 -7.19
C GLY A 539 3.74 -23.32 -7.09
N VAL A 540 2.49 -23.08 -6.66
CA VAL A 540 1.49 -24.13 -6.36
C VAL A 540 1.19 -25.01 -7.58
N SER A 541 1.22 -24.43 -8.77
CA SER A 541 0.97 -25.16 -10.03
C SER A 541 1.95 -26.32 -10.31
N ASN A 542 3.14 -26.30 -9.69
CA ASN A 542 4.16 -27.36 -9.83
C ASN A 542 3.68 -28.68 -9.23
N LEU A 543 2.95 -28.63 -8.11
CA LEU A 543 2.47 -29.81 -7.40
C LEU A 543 1.78 -30.82 -8.29
N SER A 544 0.94 -30.33 -9.18
CA SER A 544 0.04 -31.13 -10.03
C SER A 544 0.55 -31.32 -11.46
N PHE A 545 1.86 -31.19 -11.67
CA PHE A 545 2.44 -31.29 -13.01
C PHE A 545 2.19 -32.64 -13.68
N SER A 546 2.13 -33.73 -12.90
CA SER A 546 1.79 -35.10 -13.34
C SER A 546 0.38 -35.20 -13.96
N PHE A 547 -0.53 -34.28 -13.61
CA PHE A 547 -1.90 -34.21 -14.13
C PHE A 547 -2.11 -33.09 -15.17
N ARG A 548 -1.08 -32.68 -15.86
CA ARG A 548 -1.16 -31.67 -16.91
C ARG A 548 -2.20 -32.07 -17.97
N GLY A 549 -3.16 -31.16 -18.25
CA GLY A 549 -4.30 -31.42 -19.15
C GLY A 549 -5.60 -31.81 -18.43
N ASN A 550 -5.57 -32.16 -17.14
CA ASN A 550 -6.75 -32.41 -16.34
C ASN A 550 -6.95 -31.29 -15.28
N ASN A 551 -7.59 -30.20 -15.69
CA ASN A 551 -7.74 -29.03 -14.81
C ASN A 551 -8.54 -29.31 -13.54
N GLY A 552 -9.58 -30.14 -13.60
CA GLY A 552 -10.40 -30.46 -12.42
C GLY A 552 -9.62 -31.15 -11.32
N VAL A 553 -8.77 -32.11 -11.68
CA VAL A 553 -7.86 -32.79 -10.75
C VAL A 553 -6.84 -31.80 -10.19
N ARG A 554 -6.25 -30.99 -11.04
CA ARG A 554 -5.25 -30.00 -10.62
C ARG A 554 -5.82 -28.97 -9.64
N GLU A 555 -7.02 -28.46 -9.91
CA GLU A 555 -7.71 -27.52 -9.02
C GLU A 555 -7.96 -28.12 -7.64
N ALA A 556 -8.42 -29.37 -7.57
CA ALA A 556 -8.62 -30.10 -6.32
C ALA A 556 -7.30 -30.33 -5.57
N MET A 557 -6.24 -30.76 -6.29
CA MET A 557 -4.91 -30.95 -5.69
C MET A 557 -4.36 -29.66 -5.10
N HIS A 558 -4.49 -28.52 -5.82
CA HIS A 558 -4.05 -27.22 -5.32
C HIS A 558 -4.80 -26.83 -4.04
N SER A 559 -6.11 -27.03 -4.01
CA SER A 559 -6.92 -26.66 -2.85
C SER A 559 -6.62 -27.54 -1.63
N CYS A 560 -6.46 -28.87 -1.80
CA CYS A 560 -6.03 -29.76 -0.73
C CYS A 560 -4.64 -29.41 -0.20
N PHE A 561 -3.69 -29.16 -1.09
CA PHE A 561 -2.33 -28.78 -0.70
C PHE A 561 -2.33 -27.46 0.07
N LEU A 562 -2.97 -26.43 -0.45
CA LEU A 562 -3.02 -25.10 0.18
C LEU A 562 -3.69 -25.17 1.56
N TYR A 563 -4.77 -25.94 1.70
CA TYR A 563 -5.43 -26.13 2.99
C TYR A 563 -4.44 -26.60 4.07
N HIS A 564 -3.65 -27.62 3.78
CA HIS A 564 -2.66 -28.14 4.73
C HIS A 564 -1.40 -27.28 4.86
N ALA A 565 -0.90 -26.72 3.75
CA ALA A 565 0.32 -25.91 3.75
C ALA A 565 0.12 -24.59 4.52
N ILE A 566 -1.05 -23.94 4.37
CA ILE A 566 -1.40 -22.72 5.10
C ILE A 566 -1.45 -22.97 6.61
N GLN A 567 -2.08 -24.06 7.04
CA GLN A 567 -2.10 -24.44 8.45
C GLN A 567 -0.71 -24.73 9.04
N ASN A 568 0.28 -25.01 8.18
CA ASN A 568 1.66 -25.28 8.56
C ASN A 568 2.62 -24.13 8.21
N GLY A 569 2.08 -22.91 7.97
CA GLY A 569 2.88 -21.70 7.90
C GLY A 569 3.19 -21.17 6.49
N MET A 570 2.62 -21.74 5.43
CA MET A 570 2.66 -21.12 4.11
C MET A 570 1.70 -19.93 4.10
N ASP A 571 2.21 -18.74 3.96
CA ASP A 571 1.42 -17.49 4.06
C ASP A 571 1.22 -16.78 2.72
N MET A 572 1.92 -17.18 1.66
CA MET A 572 1.64 -16.71 0.30
C MET A 572 1.88 -17.81 -0.74
N GLY A 573 1.40 -17.62 -1.95
CA GLY A 573 1.62 -18.59 -3.03
C GLY A 573 1.36 -18.02 -4.40
N ILE A 574 2.19 -18.46 -5.34
CA ILE A 574 2.05 -18.16 -6.77
C ILE A 574 1.02 -19.13 -7.33
N VAL A 575 -0.18 -18.62 -7.61
CA VAL A 575 -1.35 -19.45 -7.93
C VAL A 575 -2.32 -18.72 -8.87
N ASN A 576 -3.04 -19.50 -9.68
CA ASN A 576 -4.16 -18.96 -10.45
C ASN A 576 -5.38 -18.75 -9.54
N ALA A 577 -5.55 -17.54 -9.05
CA ALA A 577 -6.64 -17.15 -8.17
C ALA A 577 -8.06 -17.47 -8.71
N GLY A 578 -8.20 -17.65 -10.02
CA GLY A 578 -9.47 -18.00 -10.66
C GLY A 578 -9.80 -19.49 -10.69
N GLN A 579 -8.89 -20.37 -10.27
CA GLN A 579 -8.97 -21.83 -10.44
C GLN A 579 -8.81 -22.61 -9.12
N LEU A 580 -9.23 -22.04 -8.00
CA LEU A 580 -9.30 -22.78 -6.73
C LEU A 580 -10.75 -23.22 -6.48
N VAL A 581 -10.92 -24.45 -5.99
CA VAL A 581 -12.20 -24.97 -5.51
C VAL A 581 -12.25 -24.88 -3.99
N VAL A 582 -13.46 -24.85 -3.42
CA VAL A 582 -13.61 -24.90 -1.96
C VAL A 582 -13.22 -26.29 -1.48
N TYR A 583 -12.39 -26.36 -0.45
CA TYR A 583 -11.87 -27.65 0.05
C TYR A 583 -12.99 -28.63 0.44
N ASP A 584 -14.06 -28.16 1.07
CA ASP A 584 -15.19 -29.00 1.48
C ASP A 584 -16.06 -29.47 0.30
N ASP A 585 -15.99 -28.82 -0.84
CA ASP A 585 -16.75 -29.20 -2.05
C ASP A 585 -16.02 -30.26 -2.89
N ILE A 586 -14.79 -30.61 -2.51
CA ILE A 586 -14.09 -31.74 -3.13
C ILE A 586 -14.74 -33.04 -2.63
N GLU A 587 -15.11 -33.88 -3.59
CA GLU A 587 -15.71 -35.17 -3.26
C GLU A 587 -14.84 -35.96 -2.25
N PRO A 588 -15.38 -36.43 -1.12
CA PRO A 588 -14.57 -36.96 -0.01
C PRO A 588 -13.60 -38.08 -0.42
N SER A 589 -14.00 -39.02 -1.25
CA SER A 589 -13.11 -40.11 -1.67
C SER A 589 -11.96 -39.62 -2.57
N PHE A 590 -12.21 -38.55 -3.34
CA PHE A 590 -11.20 -37.93 -4.17
C PHE A 590 -10.27 -37.06 -3.35
N ARG A 591 -10.81 -36.32 -2.37
CA ARG A 591 -10.01 -35.54 -1.41
C ARG A 591 -9.09 -36.45 -0.61
N ASP A 592 -9.62 -37.55 -0.05
CA ASP A 592 -8.83 -38.51 0.71
C ASP A 592 -7.70 -39.13 -0.13
N ALA A 593 -7.96 -39.45 -1.40
CA ALA A 593 -6.93 -39.95 -2.31
C ALA A 593 -5.83 -38.92 -2.62
N ILE A 594 -6.19 -37.62 -2.74
CA ILE A 594 -5.21 -36.54 -2.90
C ILE A 594 -4.38 -36.41 -1.62
N GLU A 595 -4.98 -36.45 -0.45
CA GLU A 595 -4.28 -36.36 0.84
C GLU A 595 -3.37 -37.57 1.08
N ASP A 596 -3.80 -38.80 0.68
CA ASP A 596 -2.98 -39.98 0.75
C ASP A 596 -1.68 -39.81 -0.04
N VAL A 597 -1.74 -39.16 -1.22
CA VAL A 597 -0.58 -38.82 -2.03
C VAL A 597 0.26 -37.70 -1.37
N LEU A 598 -0.39 -36.63 -0.87
CA LEU A 598 0.33 -35.50 -0.27
C LEU A 598 1.14 -35.90 0.96
N PHE A 599 0.63 -36.83 1.75
CA PHE A 599 1.22 -37.29 3.01
C PHE A 599 1.87 -38.66 2.93
N ASP A 600 1.91 -39.29 1.74
CA ASP A 600 2.47 -40.64 1.52
C ASP A 600 1.90 -41.68 2.51
N ARG A 601 0.57 -41.71 2.64
CA ARG A 601 -0.11 -42.53 3.65
C ARG A 601 -0.15 -44.01 3.26
N HIS A 602 -0.12 -44.31 1.96
CA HIS A 602 -0.24 -45.67 1.41
C HIS A 602 0.68 -45.85 0.21
N PRO A 603 1.32 -47.02 0.04
CA PRO A 603 2.20 -47.31 -1.09
C PRO A 603 1.50 -47.22 -2.47
N ASP A 604 0.18 -47.44 -2.53
CA ASP A 604 -0.65 -47.40 -3.74
C ASP A 604 -1.41 -46.07 -3.91
N ALA A 605 -1.10 -45.04 -3.12
CA ALA A 605 -1.80 -43.77 -3.11
C ALA A 605 -1.80 -43.11 -4.52
N THR A 606 -0.66 -43.16 -5.23
CA THR A 606 -0.54 -42.61 -6.58
C THR A 606 -1.47 -43.34 -7.55
N ASP A 607 -1.45 -44.69 -7.55
CA ASP A 607 -2.27 -45.50 -8.47
C ASP A 607 -3.78 -45.26 -8.23
N ARG A 608 -4.20 -45.19 -6.96
CA ARG A 608 -5.57 -44.86 -6.59
C ARG A 608 -6.00 -43.47 -7.07
N LEU A 609 -5.17 -42.47 -6.89
CA LEU A 609 -5.45 -41.14 -7.39
C LEU A 609 -5.54 -41.10 -8.91
N VAL A 610 -4.64 -41.78 -9.64
CA VAL A 610 -4.64 -41.87 -11.09
C VAL A 610 -5.92 -42.57 -11.60
N GLU A 611 -6.36 -43.66 -10.96
CA GLU A 611 -7.61 -44.36 -11.31
C GLU A 611 -8.82 -43.43 -11.14
N LEU A 612 -8.92 -42.72 -10.04
CA LEU A 612 -9.98 -41.76 -9.78
C LEU A 612 -9.93 -40.60 -10.77
N ALA A 613 -8.72 -40.09 -11.10
CA ALA A 613 -8.53 -39.01 -12.04
C ALA A 613 -9.00 -39.37 -13.47
N VAL A 614 -8.84 -40.63 -13.89
CA VAL A 614 -9.35 -41.11 -15.20
C VAL A 614 -10.90 -41.08 -15.22
N ALA A 615 -11.55 -41.45 -14.12
CA ALA A 615 -13.00 -41.32 -14.01
C ALA A 615 -13.48 -39.86 -14.12
N PHE A 616 -12.70 -38.92 -13.63
CA PHE A 616 -12.96 -37.48 -13.75
C PHE A 616 -12.69 -36.90 -15.16
N ILE A 617 -11.84 -37.51 -15.99
CA ILE A 617 -11.61 -37.08 -17.39
C ILE A 617 -12.85 -37.35 -18.26
N GLY A 618 -13.61 -38.42 -17.95
CA GLY A 618 -14.84 -38.78 -18.66
C GLY A 618 -16.02 -37.82 -18.38
N ILE A 619 -15.96 -37.11 -17.31
CA ILE A 619 -16.81 -35.98 -16.99
C ILE A 619 -16.13 -34.73 -17.59
N LYS A 620 -16.26 -34.54 -18.94
CA LYS A 620 -16.20 -33.18 -19.44
C LYS A 620 -17.16 -32.38 -18.53
N ARG A 621 -16.66 -31.61 -17.60
CA ARG A 621 -17.26 -30.36 -17.22
C ARG A 621 -17.19 -29.46 -18.48
N GLU A 622 -18.01 -29.69 -19.52
CA GLU A 622 -18.93 -28.62 -19.82
C GLU A 622 -19.30 -28.08 -18.45
N LYS A 623 -19.22 -26.78 -18.19
CA LYS A 623 -20.00 -26.14 -17.14
C LYS A 623 -21.50 -26.41 -17.45
N LYS A 624 -21.95 -27.62 -17.43
CA LYS A 624 -23.20 -28.05 -16.92
C LYS A 624 -23.01 -27.80 -15.44
N TRP A 625 -23.35 -26.60 -15.04
CA TRP A 625 -23.84 -26.38 -13.71
C TRP A 625 -24.70 -27.61 -13.43
N ASP A 626 -24.33 -28.39 -12.42
CA ASP A 626 -25.24 -29.43 -11.97
C ASP A 626 -26.47 -28.67 -11.55
N ASN A 627 -27.49 -28.69 -12.42
CA ASN A 627 -28.69 -27.89 -12.20
C ASN A 627 -29.59 -28.54 -11.14
N GLU A 628 -29.12 -29.57 -10.45
CA GLU A 628 -29.87 -30.19 -9.34
C GLU A 628 -30.16 -29.14 -8.24
N TRP A 629 -29.24 -28.23 -7.97
CA TRP A 629 -29.47 -27.13 -7.03
C TRP A 629 -30.60 -26.18 -7.47
N ARG A 630 -30.93 -26.15 -8.76
CA ARG A 630 -32.08 -25.36 -9.24
C ARG A 630 -33.43 -25.91 -8.77
N SER A 631 -33.46 -27.16 -8.31
CA SER A 631 -34.67 -27.79 -7.69
C SER A 631 -34.85 -27.47 -6.21
N LEU A 632 -33.82 -26.83 -5.58
CA LEU A 632 -33.89 -26.39 -4.18
C LEU A 632 -34.90 -25.26 -3.99
N PRO A 633 -35.41 -25.07 -2.77
CA PRO A 633 -36.19 -23.89 -2.40
C PRO A 633 -35.43 -22.61 -2.73
N ILE A 634 -36.14 -21.54 -3.05
CA ILE A 634 -35.55 -20.28 -3.52
C ILE A 634 -34.49 -19.70 -2.57
N GLN A 635 -34.73 -19.84 -1.27
CA GLN A 635 -33.81 -19.37 -0.23
C GLN A 635 -32.47 -20.12 -0.28
N GLU A 636 -32.53 -21.45 -0.45
CA GLU A 636 -31.33 -22.28 -0.58
C GLU A 636 -30.62 -22.03 -1.92
N ARG A 637 -31.37 -21.75 -3.00
CA ARG A 637 -30.77 -21.39 -4.31
C ARG A 637 -29.94 -20.10 -4.22
N LEU A 638 -30.48 -19.08 -3.56
CA LEU A 638 -29.77 -17.79 -3.36
C LEU A 638 -28.51 -17.98 -2.52
N SER A 639 -28.61 -18.72 -1.41
CA SER A 639 -27.46 -19.03 -0.57
C SER A 639 -26.41 -19.84 -1.32
N HIS A 640 -26.80 -20.85 -2.09
CA HIS A 640 -25.89 -21.65 -2.92
C HIS A 640 -25.20 -20.80 -3.99
N ALA A 641 -25.95 -19.94 -4.70
CA ALA A 641 -25.41 -19.05 -5.71
C ALA A 641 -24.33 -18.12 -5.15
N LEU A 642 -24.49 -17.64 -3.92
CA LEU A 642 -23.50 -16.82 -3.23
C LEU A 642 -22.25 -17.61 -2.86
N VAL A 643 -22.40 -18.80 -2.25
CA VAL A 643 -21.26 -19.64 -1.86
C VAL A 643 -20.42 -20.05 -3.07
N GLU A 644 -21.07 -20.47 -4.16
CA GLU A 644 -20.42 -20.91 -5.39
C GLU A 644 -19.96 -19.76 -6.31
N GLY A 645 -20.37 -18.53 -6.01
CA GLY A 645 -20.07 -17.36 -6.85
C GLY A 645 -20.78 -17.41 -8.22
N ILE A 646 -22.00 -17.94 -8.30
CA ILE A 646 -22.80 -18.10 -9.50
C ILE A 646 -23.69 -16.86 -9.71
N ASP A 647 -23.36 -16.04 -10.68
CA ASP A 647 -24.11 -14.81 -10.95
C ASP A 647 -25.14 -14.93 -12.09
N GLN A 648 -25.20 -16.08 -12.77
CA GLN A 648 -26.02 -16.28 -13.97
C GLN A 648 -27.52 -16.18 -13.67
N PHE A 649 -27.99 -16.79 -12.57
CA PHE A 649 -29.41 -16.88 -12.22
C PHE A 649 -29.82 -15.92 -11.10
N ILE A 650 -28.89 -15.18 -10.54
CA ILE A 650 -29.11 -14.42 -9.30
C ILE A 650 -30.22 -13.37 -9.42
N VAL A 651 -30.39 -12.75 -10.58
CA VAL A 651 -31.45 -11.76 -10.81
C VAL A 651 -32.83 -12.41 -10.84
N GLU A 652 -32.95 -13.54 -11.55
CA GLU A 652 -34.20 -14.30 -11.66
C GLU A 652 -34.61 -14.88 -10.31
N ASP A 653 -33.64 -15.43 -9.56
CA ASP A 653 -33.85 -15.99 -8.23
C ASP A 653 -34.19 -14.90 -7.20
N SER A 654 -33.55 -13.72 -7.30
CA SER A 654 -33.89 -12.59 -6.43
C SER A 654 -35.29 -12.07 -6.69
N GLU A 655 -35.74 -12.06 -7.96
CA GLU A 655 -37.11 -11.68 -8.32
C GLU A 655 -38.14 -12.70 -7.85
N GLU A 656 -37.87 -14.00 -8.00
CA GLU A 656 -38.71 -15.06 -7.47
C GLU A 656 -38.85 -14.97 -5.94
N ALA A 657 -37.75 -14.76 -5.23
CA ALA A 657 -37.73 -14.56 -3.78
C ALA A 657 -38.53 -13.31 -3.36
N ARG A 658 -38.35 -12.20 -4.10
CA ARG A 658 -39.12 -10.96 -3.87
C ARG A 658 -40.63 -11.13 -3.99
N ILE A 659 -41.08 -11.99 -4.91
CA ILE A 659 -42.53 -12.28 -5.09
C ILE A 659 -43.02 -13.18 -3.97
N GLN A 660 -42.20 -14.07 -3.44
CA GLN A 660 -42.61 -15.04 -2.39
C GLN A 660 -42.52 -14.44 -0.97
N LEU A 661 -41.69 -13.41 -0.78
CA LEU A 661 -41.51 -12.73 0.52
C LEU A 661 -42.36 -11.46 0.56
N ASP A 662 -42.73 -11.06 1.78
CA ASP A 662 -43.64 -9.92 1.96
C ASP A 662 -43.04 -8.60 1.51
N ARG A 663 -41.72 -8.42 1.66
CA ARG A 663 -40.99 -7.19 1.32
C ARG A 663 -39.71 -7.47 0.53
N PRO A 664 -39.34 -6.59 -0.42
CA PRO A 664 -38.09 -6.74 -1.16
C PRO A 664 -36.84 -6.79 -0.26
N ILE A 665 -36.87 -6.09 0.87
CA ILE A 665 -35.76 -6.07 1.82
C ILE A 665 -35.55 -7.43 2.52
N ASP A 666 -36.62 -8.21 2.70
CA ASP A 666 -36.54 -9.51 3.38
C ASP A 666 -35.72 -10.53 2.57
N VAL A 667 -35.59 -10.33 1.24
CA VAL A 667 -34.69 -11.14 0.40
C VAL A 667 -33.22 -10.87 0.77
N ILE A 668 -32.89 -9.61 1.08
CA ILE A 668 -31.53 -9.22 1.46
C ILE A 668 -31.23 -9.69 2.89
N GLU A 669 -32.11 -9.39 3.85
CA GLU A 669 -31.93 -9.69 5.28
C GLU A 669 -32.00 -11.20 5.60
N GLY A 670 -32.66 -11.98 4.75
CA GLY A 670 -32.74 -13.44 4.89
C GLY A 670 -31.72 -14.17 4.00
N PRO A 671 -32.17 -14.79 2.90
CA PRO A 671 -31.37 -15.76 2.16
C PRO A 671 -30.05 -15.22 1.58
N LEU A 672 -29.97 -13.95 1.22
CA LEU A 672 -28.73 -13.38 0.72
C LEU A 672 -27.70 -13.17 1.86
N MET A 673 -28.14 -12.71 3.02
CA MET A 673 -27.26 -12.58 4.19
C MET A 673 -26.84 -13.94 4.74
N ASP A 674 -27.73 -14.93 4.76
CA ASP A 674 -27.39 -16.28 5.18
C ASP A 674 -26.28 -16.89 4.31
N GLY A 675 -26.37 -16.68 2.99
CA GLY A 675 -25.34 -17.08 2.05
C GLY A 675 -24.01 -16.39 2.31
N MET A 676 -24.00 -15.09 2.57
CA MET A 676 -22.77 -14.32 2.86
C MET A 676 -22.16 -14.70 4.22
N ASN A 677 -22.98 -14.98 5.23
CA ASN A 677 -22.48 -15.47 6.53
C ASN A 677 -21.74 -16.79 6.35
N ARG A 678 -22.31 -17.72 5.56
CA ARG A 678 -21.66 -19.01 5.24
C ARG A 678 -20.33 -18.80 4.47
N VAL A 679 -20.27 -17.85 3.53
CA VAL A 679 -19.02 -17.45 2.85
C VAL A 679 -17.99 -16.96 3.87
N GLY A 680 -18.40 -16.12 4.82
CA GLY A 680 -17.55 -15.63 5.91
C GLY A 680 -16.99 -16.75 6.78
N ASP A 681 -17.82 -17.72 7.17
CA ASP A 681 -17.41 -18.88 7.98
C ASP A 681 -16.40 -19.78 7.23
N LEU A 682 -16.64 -20.03 5.94
CA LEU A 682 -15.73 -20.81 5.08
C LEU A 682 -14.39 -20.11 4.90
N PHE A 683 -14.41 -18.80 4.73
CA PHE A 683 -13.21 -17.99 4.60
C PHE A 683 -12.41 -17.94 5.91
N GLY A 684 -13.07 -17.68 7.03
CA GLY A 684 -12.44 -17.65 8.36
C GLY A 684 -11.85 -19.00 8.79
N SER A 685 -12.40 -20.13 8.31
CA SER A 685 -11.87 -21.48 8.56
C SER A 685 -10.80 -21.94 7.56
N GLY A 686 -10.40 -21.08 6.60
CA GLY A 686 -9.40 -21.41 5.57
C GLY A 686 -9.88 -22.38 4.48
N LYS A 687 -11.17 -22.65 4.42
CA LYS A 687 -11.79 -23.56 3.43
C LYS A 687 -12.18 -22.85 2.14
N MET A 688 -12.25 -21.53 2.16
CA MET A 688 -12.49 -20.66 1.02
C MET A 688 -11.39 -19.60 0.95
N PHE A 689 -10.96 -19.22 -0.26
CA PHE A 689 -9.89 -18.24 -0.47
C PHE A 689 -10.44 -16.91 -0.95
N LEU A 690 -9.67 -15.83 -0.76
CA LEU A 690 -10.09 -14.46 -1.10
C LEU A 690 -10.68 -14.32 -2.51
N PRO A 691 -10.14 -14.93 -3.58
CA PRO A 691 -10.75 -14.85 -4.91
C PRO A 691 -12.17 -15.39 -5.00
N GLN A 692 -12.49 -16.40 -4.19
CA GLN A 692 -13.83 -16.99 -4.12
C GLN A 692 -14.79 -16.03 -3.40
N VAL A 693 -14.34 -15.42 -2.30
CA VAL A 693 -15.10 -14.38 -1.58
C VAL A 693 -15.41 -13.20 -2.50
N VAL A 694 -14.45 -12.76 -3.33
CA VAL A 694 -14.66 -11.70 -4.32
C VAL A 694 -15.74 -12.07 -5.35
N LYS A 695 -15.80 -13.34 -5.77
CA LYS A 695 -16.89 -13.83 -6.64
C LYS A 695 -18.25 -13.76 -5.94
N SER A 696 -18.33 -14.25 -4.70
CA SER A 696 -19.55 -14.20 -3.87
C SER A 696 -20.03 -12.76 -3.67
N ALA A 697 -19.13 -11.85 -3.38
CA ALA A 697 -19.40 -10.42 -3.26
C ALA A 697 -20.02 -9.82 -4.53
N ARG A 698 -19.53 -10.22 -5.70
CA ARG A 698 -20.07 -9.77 -6.99
C ARG A 698 -21.51 -10.29 -7.21
N VAL A 699 -21.79 -11.54 -6.83
CA VAL A 699 -23.14 -12.12 -6.87
C VAL A 699 -24.09 -11.34 -5.97
N MET A 700 -23.67 -11.05 -4.73
CA MET A 700 -24.45 -10.25 -3.77
C MET A 700 -24.75 -8.84 -4.34
N LYS A 701 -23.75 -8.15 -4.86
CA LYS A 701 -23.91 -6.82 -5.45
C LYS A 701 -24.92 -6.80 -6.59
N LYS A 702 -24.92 -7.86 -7.43
CA LYS A 702 -25.87 -8.00 -8.55
C LYS A 702 -27.30 -8.26 -8.06
N ALA A 703 -27.47 -9.06 -7.01
CA ALA A 703 -28.79 -9.30 -6.39
C ALA A 703 -29.37 -8.02 -5.77
N VAL A 704 -28.55 -7.30 -4.98
CA VAL A 704 -28.97 -6.05 -4.33
C VAL A 704 -29.32 -4.98 -5.36
N ALA A 705 -28.52 -4.82 -6.42
CA ALA A 705 -28.79 -3.85 -7.50
C ALA A 705 -30.15 -4.11 -8.18
N HIS A 706 -30.58 -5.37 -8.29
CA HIS A 706 -31.91 -5.72 -8.81
C HIS A 706 -33.02 -5.34 -7.83
N LEU A 707 -32.83 -5.51 -6.53
CA LEU A 707 -33.85 -5.29 -5.50
C LEU A 707 -34.04 -3.81 -5.12
N VAL A 708 -33.00 -2.99 -5.22
CA VAL A 708 -33.03 -1.56 -4.84
C VAL A 708 -34.18 -0.76 -5.46
N PRO A 709 -34.48 -0.85 -6.78
CA PRO A 709 -35.61 -0.11 -7.36
C PRO A 709 -36.98 -0.45 -6.74
N PHE A 710 -37.18 -1.68 -6.33
CA PHE A 710 -38.42 -2.12 -5.69
C PHE A 710 -38.52 -1.63 -4.24
N ILE A 711 -37.39 -1.58 -3.55
CA ILE A 711 -37.28 -1.00 -2.22
C ILE A 711 -37.56 0.51 -2.26
N GLU A 712 -37.00 1.22 -3.24
CA GLU A 712 -37.25 2.66 -3.41
C GLU A 712 -38.75 2.93 -3.74
N LYS A 713 -39.35 2.09 -4.59
CA LYS A 713 -40.76 2.20 -4.91
C LYS A 713 -41.66 1.96 -3.68
N GLU A 714 -41.33 0.97 -2.87
CA GLU A 714 -42.05 0.70 -1.60
C GLU A 714 -41.95 1.88 -0.64
N LYS A 715 -40.80 2.59 -0.60
CA LYS A 715 -40.65 3.84 0.15
C LYS A 715 -41.55 4.95 -0.36
N GLU A 716 -41.61 5.12 -1.66
CA GLU A 716 -42.49 6.14 -2.30
C GLU A 716 -43.96 5.87 -1.96
N GLU A 717 -44.40 4.62 -2.08
CA GLU A 717 -45.79 4.21 -1.80
C GLU A 717 -46.17 4.40 -0.31
N LYS A 718 -45.19 4.26 0.60
CA LYS A 718 -45.38 4.51 2.05
C LYS A 718 -45.25 5.98 2.45
N GLY A 719 -45.01 6.90 1.50
CA GLY A 719 -44.93 8.36 1.75
C GLY A 719 -43.66 8.76 2.54
N LEU A 720 -42.61 7.94 2.52
CA LEU A 720 -41.40 8.15 3.27
C LEU A 720 -40.31 8.99 2.54
N LYS A 721 -40.65 9.53 1.36
CA LYS A 721 -39.72 10.25 0.50
C LYS A 721 -39.31 11.64 1.02
N ASP A 722 -40.13 12.28 1.85
CA ASP A 722 -39.96 13.67 2.30
C ASP A 722 -39.78 13.81 3.83
N ILE A 723 -39.82 12.74 4.58
CA ILE A 723 -39.60 12.75 6.05
C ILE A 723 -38.33 12.02 6.36
N SER A 724 -37.24 12.75 6.53
CA SER A 724 -36.00 12.17 7.06
C SER A 724 -36.08 12.08 8.60
N ASN A 725 -35.94 10.86 9.11
CA ASN A 725 -35.81 10.62 10.55
C ASN A 725 -34.43 11.02 11.09
N GLY A 726 -33.53 11.47 10.24
CA GLY A 726 -32.17 11.90 10.52
C GLY A 726 -31.21 11.61 9.36
N THR A 727 -30.07 12.29 9.36
CA THR A 727 -29.01 12.12 8.33
C THR A 727 -27.84 11.34 8.91
N ILE A 728 -27.45 10.26 8.24
CA ILE A 728 -26.38 9.34 8.67
C ILE A 728 -25.31 9.28 7.59
N VAL A 729 -24.06 9.55 7.96
CA VAL A 729 -22.91 9.36 7.09
C VAL A 729 -22.36 7.95 7.32
N LEU A 730 -22.23 7.17 6.26
CA LEU A 730 -21.66 5.83 6.29
C LEU A 730 -20.36 5.79 5.47
N ALA A 731 -19.34 5.10 6.00
CA ALA A 731 -18.09 4.89 5.31
C ALA A 731 -17.47 3.54 5.66
N THR A 732 -16.83 2.88 4.70
CA THR A 732 -15.81 1.89 5.00
C THR A 732 -14.50 2.65 5.17
N VAL A 733 -13.85 2.42 6.32
CA VAL A 733 -12.68 3.20 6.73
C VAL A 733 -11.50 3.02 5.80
N LYS A 734 -10.52 3.92 5.89
CA LYS A 734 -9.29 3.90 5.10
C LYS A 734 -8.60 2.52 5.16
N GLY A 735 -8.07 2.08 4.03
CA GLY A 735 -7.40 0.79 3.89
C GLY A 735 -8.32 -0.42 3.70
N ASP A 736 -9.64 -0.25 3.80
CA ASP A 736 -10.60 -1.34 3.64
C ASP A 736 -11.51 -1.13 2.41
N VAL A 737 -11.61 -2.17 1.59
CA VAL A 737 -12.39 -2.17 0.33
C VAL A 737 -13.73 -2.91 0.42
N HIS A 738 -14.05 -3.44 1.59
CA HIS A 738 -15.23 -4.29 1.81
C HIS A 738 -16.46 -3.43 2.13
N ASP A 739 -17.36 -3.30 1.17
CA ASP A 739 -18.51 -2.39 1.25
C ASP A 739 -19.88 -3.09 1.41
N ILE A 740 -19.94 -4.41 1.29
CA ILE A 740 -21.21 -5.13 1.22
C ILE A 740 -22.01 -4.94 2.50
N GLY A 741 -21.42 -5.17 3.65
CA GLY A 741 -22.11 -4.99 4.95
C GLY A 741 -22.60 -3.56 5.15
N LYS A 742 -21.77 -2.57 4.82
CA LYS A 742 -22.11 -1.15 4.89
C LYS A 742 -23.25 -0.79 3.94
N ASN A 743 -23.19 -1.28 2.70
CA ASN A 743 -24.22 -1.00 1.70
C ASN A 743 -25.58 -1.58 2.14
N ILE A 744 -25.59 -2.76 2.73
CA ILE A 744 -26.82 -3.38 3.28
C ILE A 744 -27.37 -2.51 4.41
N VAL A 745 -26.51 -2.10 5.36
CA VAL A 745 -26.92 -1.17 6.44
C VAL A 745 -27.50 0.11 5.88
N GLY A 746 -26.87 0.69 4.86
CA GLY A 746 -27.34 1.89 4.18
C GLY A 746 -28.73 1.71 3.55
N VAL A 747 -28.95 0.57 2.86
CA VAL A 747 -30.24 0.23 2.25
C VAL A 747 -31.31 0.04 3.34
N VAL A 748 -31.03 -0.71 4.38
CA VAL A 748 -31.96 -1.01 5.48
C VAL A 748 -32.36 0.29 6.22
N LEU A 749 -31.39 1.12 6.60
CA LEU A 749 -31.67 2.41 7.24
C LEU A 749 -32.43 3.34 6.31
N GLY A 750 -32.03 3.40 5.06
CA GLY A 750 -32.71 4.17 4.07
C GLY A 750 -34.18 3.73 3.89
N CYS A 751 -34.51 2.44 3.96
CA CYS A 751 -35.90 1.93 3.93
C CYS A 751 -36.71 2.34 5.16
N ASN A 752 -36.05 2.63 6.27
CA ASN A 752 -36.67 3.10 7.50
C ASN A 752 -36.72 4.64 7.62
N GLY A 753 -36.55 5.35 6.51
CA GLY A 753 -36.79 6.81 6.43
C GLY A 753 -35.57 7.66 6.86
N TYR A 754 -34.36 7.10 6.95
CA TYR A 754 -33.13 7.86 7.20
C TYR A 754 -32.52 8.34 5.89
N ASN A 755 -31.95 9.55 5.92
CA ASN A 755 -31.16 10.07 4.81
C ASN A 755 -29.72 9.53 4.93
N ILE A 756 -29.32 8.68 3.99
CA ILE A 756 -28.02 8.02 4.02
C ILE A 756 -27.06 8.69 3.04
N ILE A 757 -25.93 9.16 3.57
CA ILE A 757 -24.80 9.69 2.79
C ILE A 757 -23.69 8.63 2.83
N ASP A 758 -23.65 7.80 1.80
CA ASP A 758 -22.62 6.77 1.69
C ASP A 758 -21.38 7.33 0.98
N LEU A 759 -20.24 7.31 1.65
CA LEU A 759 -18.95 7.80 1.14
C LEU A 759 -18.14 6.72 0.40
N GLY A 760 -18.62 5.49 0.37
CA GLY A 760 -17.92 4.37 -0.29
C GLY A 760 -16.89 3.69 0.59
N VAL A 761 -15.80 3.26 -0.02
CA VAL A 761 -14.72 2.49 0.61
C VAL A 761 -13.42 3.28 0.71
N MET A 762 -12.50 2.83 1.55
CA MET A 762 -11.18 3.43 1.73
C MET A 762 -11.24 4.92 2.08
N VAL A 763 -12.22 5.31 2.91
CA VAL A 763 -12.49 6.73 3.18
C VAL A 763 -11.67 7.20 4.38
N PRO A 764 -10.77 8.18 4.19
CA PRO A 764 -9.98 8.73 5.28
C PRO A 764 -10.84 9.53 6.29
N ALA A 765 -10.37 9.62 7.53
CA ALA A 765 -11.06 10.30 8.63
C ALA A 765 -11.47 11.75 8.29
N ASP A 766 -10.58 12.53 7.68
CA ASP A 766 -10.83 13.91 7.28
C ASP A 766 -12.02 14.05 6.33
N LYS A 767 -12.14 13.15 5.34
CA LYS A 767 -13.26 13.14 4.39
C LYS A 767 -14.58 12.76 5.07
N ILE A 768 -14.54 11.76 5.97
CA ILE A 768 -15.73 11.37 6.74
C ILE A 768 -16.22 12.55 7.57
N LEU A 769 -15.33 13.21 8.29
CA LEU A 769 -15.68 14.27 9.23
C LEU A 769 -16.06 15.58 8.51
N SER A 770 -15.37 15.91 7.42
CA SER A 770 -15.74 17.07 6.58
C SER A 770 -17.14 16.92 6.00
N LYS A 771 -17.45 15.73 5.45
CA LYS A 771 -18.79 15.47 4.91
C LYS A 771 -19.86 15.45 5.99
N ALA A 772 -19.56 14.88 7.17
CA ALA A 772 -20.50 14.89 8.27
C ALA A 772 -20.87 16.31 8.74
N ARG A 773 -19.91 17.25 8.71
CA ARG A 773 -20.19 18.69 8.96
C ARG A 773 -20.99 19.33 7.86
N GLU A 774 -20.60 19.11 6.61
CA GLU A 774 -21.28 19.68 5.43
C GLU A 774 -22.79 19.37 5.43
N VAL A 775 -23.12 18.12 5.74
CA VAL A 775 -24.52 17.64 5.72
C VAL A 775 -25.23 17.76 7.06
N ASN A 776 -24.56 18.31 8.09
CA ASN A 776 -25.05 18.33 9.48
C ASN A 776 -25.53 16.93 9.92
N ALA A 777 -24.67 15.93 9.79
CA ALA A 777 -25.02 14.56 10.10
C ALA A 777 -25.44 14.40 11.56
N ASP A 778 -26.51 13.65 11.79
CA ASP A 778 -26.96 13.28 13.13
C ASP A 778 -26.17 12.10 13.70
N MET A 779 -25.48 11.35 12.83
CA MET A 779 -24.72 10.16 13.20
C MET A 779 -23.68 9.80 12.15
N ILE A 780 -22.59 9.14 12.59
CA ILE A 780 -21.57 8.58 11.70
C ILE A 780 -21.51 7.08 11.93
N GLY A 781 -21.49 6.29 10.87
CA GLY A 781 -21.33 4.83 10.90
C GLY A 781 -20.08 4.41 10.14
N LEU A 782 -19.22 3.65 10.81
CA LEU A 782 -18.00 3.10 10.26
C LEU A 782 -18.11 1.60 10.06
N SER A 783 -17.61 1.12 8.93
CA SER A 783 -17.54 -0.31 8.60
C SER A 783 -16.10 -0.73 8.33
N GLY A 784 -15.76 -1.96 8.72
CA GLY A 784 -14.48 -2.59 8.42
C GLY A 784 -14.56 -4.11 8.50
N LEU A 785 -13.79 -4.78 7.63
CA LEU A 785 -13.73 -6.23 7.56
C LEU A 785 -12.34 -6.79 7.89
N ILE A 786 -11.31 -5.98 7.83
CA ILE A 786 -9.93 -6.39 8.06
C ILE A 786 -9.37 -5.77 9.34
N THR A 787 -8.36 -6.38 9.93
CA THR A 787 -7.79 -5.90 11.20
C THR A 787 -7.32 -4.44 11.17
N PRO A 788 -6.67 -3.95 10.09
CA PRO A 788 -6.30 -2.53 10.00
C PRO A 788 -7.46 -1.55 10.14
N SER A 789 -8.67 -1.97 9.78
CA SER A 789 -9.87 -1.13 9.93
C SER A 789 -10.17 -0.79 11.39
N LEU A 790 -9.76 -1.66 12.32
CA LEU A 790 -9.97 -1.44 13.75
C LEU A 790 -9.16 -0.26 14.26
N ASP A 791 -7.90 -0.13 13.84
CA ASP A 791 -7.02 0.98 14.21
C ASP A 791 -7.51 2.29 13.60
N GLU A 792 -7.96 2.24 12.34
CA GLU A 792 -8.51 3.41 11.65
C GLU A 792 -9.82 3.90 12.32
N MET A 793 -10.64 3.00 12.84
CA MET A 793 -11.83 3.39 13.62
C MET A 793 -11.45 4.11 14.93
N VAL A 794 -10.37 3.67 15.59
CA VAL A 794 -9.82 4.35 16.78
C VAL A 794 -9.32 5.74 16.40
N HIS A 795 -8.65 5.86 15.25
CA HIS A 795 -8.18 7.13 14.72
C HIS A 795 -9.36 8.09 14.43
N VAL A 796 -10.39 7.63 13.70
CA VAL A 796 -11.60 8.43 13.44
C VAL A 796 -12.23 8.93 14.74
N ALA A 797 -12.37 8.08 15.76
CA ALA A 797 -12.92 8.46 17.06
C ALA A 797 -12.08 9.55 17.75
N SER A 798 -10.76 9.44 17.68
CA SER A 798 -9.82 10.44 18.22
C SER A 798 -9.95 11.77 17.49
N GLU A 799 -10.04 11.76 16.18
CA GLU A 799 -10.25 12.95 15.35
C GLU A 799 -11.63 13.60 15.59
N MET A 800 -12.68 12.80 15.78
CA MET A 800 -14.00 13.31 16.20
C MET A 800 -13.91 14.08 17.53
N LYS A 801 -13.16 13.56 18.50
CA LYS A 801 -12.91 14.24 19.78
C LYS A 801 -12.13 15.54 19.57
N ARG A 802 -11.03 15.50 18.85
CA ARG A 802 -10.19 16.67 18.55
C ARG A 802 -11.01 17.78 17.87
N GLN A 803 -11.83 17.39 16.90
CA GLN A 803 -12.69 18.31 16.16
C GLN A 803 -14.00 18.66 16.88
N LYS A 804 -14.20 18.23 18.14
CA LYS A 804 -15.34 18.54 19.02
C LYS A 804 -16.70 18.10 18.46
N PHE A 805 -16.75 16.99 17.73
CA PHE A 805 -18.02 16.37 17.35
C PHE A 805 -18.80 15.94 18.61
N GLN A 806 -20.14 15.86 18.48
CA GLN A 806 -21.03 15.41 19.54
C GLN A 806 -22.04 14.35 19.06
N VAL A 807 -21.93 13.96 17.79
CA VAL A 807 -22.84 12.99 17.18
C VAL A 807 -22.45 11.56 17.57
N PRO A 808 -23.41 10.63 17.72
CA PRO A 808 -23.10 9.23 17.96
C PRO A 808 -22.26 8.61 16.84
N LEU A 809 -21.38 7.69 17.25
CA LEU A 809 -20.55 6.89 16.37
C LEU A 809 -20.99 5.41 16.41
N LEU A 810 -21.36 4.87 15.26
CA LEU A 810 -21.68 3.46 15.08
C LEU A 810 -20.48 2.70 14.52
N ILE A 811 -20.17 1.56 15.13
CA ILE A 811 -19.09 0.67 14.72
C ILE A 811 -19.67 -0.64 14.24
N GLY A 812 -19.39 -1.04 13.01
CA GLY A 812 -19.87 -2.26 12.42
C GLY A 812 -18.84 -2.89 11.48
N GLY A 813 -19.13 -4.14 11.07
CA GLY A 813 -18.26 -4.94 10.20
C GLY A 813 -17.81 -6.23 10.88
N ALA A 814 -17.45 -7.24 10.07
CA ALA A 814 -17.27 -8.62 10.57
C ALA A 814 -16.08 -8.78 11.55
N THR A 815 -15.05 -7.95 11.45
CA THR A 815 -13.91 -8.00 12.39
C THR A 815 -14.12 -7.16 13.64
N THR A 816 -15.14 -6.30 13.65
CA THR A 816 -15.43 -5.45 14.82
C THR A 816 -16.06 -6.29 15.94
N SER A 817 -15.81 -5.91 17.16
CA SER A 817 -16.39 -6.57 18.33
C SER A 817 -16.75 -5.56 19.41
N ARG A 818 -17.69 -5.93 20.27
CA ARG A 818 -18.01 -5.14 21.47
C ARG A 818 -16.79 -4.92 22.34
N LYS A 819 -15.92 -5.95 22.46
CA LYS A 819 -14.70 -5.87 23.27
C LYS A 819 -13.74 -4.82 22.72
N HIS A 820 -13.46 -4.85 21.42
CA HIS A 820 -12.59 -3.84 20.80
C HIS A 820 -13.20 -2.44 20.89
N THR A 821 -14.49 -2.30 20.58
CA THR A 821 -15.19 -1.02 20.68
C THR A 821 -15.11 -0.44 22.09
N ALA A 822 -15.35 -1.26 23.13
CA ALA A 822 -15.30 -0.85 24.52
C ALA A 822 -13.90 -0.46 25.00
N VAL A 823 -12.85 -1.18 24.59
CA VAL A 823 -11.49 -1.04 25.12
C VAL A 823 -10.67 -0.01 24.32
N LYS A 824 -10.90 0.10 23.01
CA LYS A 824 -10.03 0.90 22.14
C LYS A 824 -10.69 2.14 21.57
N ILE A 825 -11.99 2.09 21.23
CA ILE A 825 -12.67 3.17 20.50
C ILE A 825 -13.42 4.10 21.46
N GLU A 826 -14.27 3.57 22.34
CA GLU A 826 -15.16 4.37 23.18
C GLU A 826 -14.39 5.32 24.11
N GLU A 827 -13.25 4.91 24.64
CA GLU A 827 -12.40 5.77 25.48
C GLU A 827 -11.80 6.98 24.71
N LYS A 828 -11.77 6.91 23.38
CA LYS A 828 -11.22 7.99 22.54
C LYS A 828 -12.25 9.06 22.19
N TYR A 829 -13.54 8.79 22.37
CA TYR A 829 -14.60 9.71 21.95
C TYR A 829 -15.68 9.88 23.04
N PRO A 830 -15.96 11.11 23.52
CA PRO A 830 -16.84 11.33 24.67
C PRO A 830 -18.33 11.22 24.38
N ALA A 831 -18.75 11.28 23.09
CA ALA A 831 -20.14 11.07 22.69
C ALA A 831 -20.42 9.55 22.52
N PRO A 832 -21.69 9.12 22.41
CA PRO A 832 -22.02 7.69 22.35
C PRO A 832 -21.31 6.95 21.22
N VAL A 833 -20.65 5.83 21.55
CA VAL A 833 -20.06 4.87 20.60
C VAL A 833 -20.76 3.54 20.77
N ILE A 834 -21.40 3.06 19.72
CA ILE A 834 -22.22 1.83 19.78
C ILE A 834 -21.74 0.81 18.76
N HIS A 835 -21.42 -0.39 19.20
CA HIS A 835 -21.14 -1.52 18.32
C HIS A 835 -22.47 -2.13 17.80
N VAL A 836 -22.58 -2.22 16.48
CA VAL A 836 -23.74 -2.78 15.79
C VAL A 836 -23.37 -4.13 15.17
N ILE A 837 -24.00 -5.19 15.64
CA ILE A 837 -23.65 -6.58 15.27
C ILE A 837 -24.03 -6.88 13.81
N ASP A 838 -25.21 -6.43 13.38
CA ASP A 838 -25.76 -6.71 12.06
C ASP A 838 -26.70 -5.61 11.57
N ALA A 839 -27.02 -5.67 10.28
CA ALA A 839 -27.86 -4.65 9.62
C ALA A 839 -29.27 -4.57 10.20
N SER A 840 -29.85 -5.71 10.61
CA SER A 840 -31.23 -5.75 11.14
C SER A 840 -31.35 -5.03 12.48
N ARG A 841 -30.32 -5.14 13.33
CA ARG A 841 -30.26 -4.46 14.63
C ARG A 841 -29.93 -2.99 14.53
N CYS A 842 -29.30 -2.56 13.41
CA CYS A 842 -28.90 -1.18 13.20
C CYS A 842 -30.09 -0.23 13.29
N VAL A 843 -31.24 -0.55 12.72
CA VAL A 843 -32.45 0.29 12.73
C VAL A 843 -32.93 0.57 14.16
N GLY A 844 -32.98 -0.47 14.99
CA GLY A 844 -33.39 -0.33 16.37
C GLY A 844 -32.44 0.53 17.21
N VAL A 845 -31.12 0.41 16.96
CA VAL A 845 -30.09 1.21 17.62
C VAL A 845 -30.20 2.67 17.19
N VAL A 846 -30.26 2.92 15.89
CA VAL A 846 -30.37 4.27 15.30
C VAL A 846 -31.66 4.98 15.78
N GLY A 847 -32.78 4.28 15.74
CA GLY A 847 -34.07 4.81 16.21
C GLY A 847 -34.05 5.24 17.68
N LYS A 848 -33.41 4.45 18.54
CA LYS A 848 -33.25 4.79 19.97
C LYS A 848 -32.28 5.96 20.16
N LEU A 849 -31.18 6.03 19.43
CA LEU A 849 -30.19 7.12 19.54
C LEU A 849 -30.73 8.47 19.09
N LEU A 850 -31.63 8.50 18.13
CA LEU A 850 -32.28 9.74 17.64
C LEU A 850 -33.55 10.10 18.42
N ASN A 851 -34.10 9.20 19.23
CA ASN A 851 -35.22 9.47 20.09
C ASN A 851 -34.75 9.93 21.48
N PRO A 852 -35.02 11.18 21.90
CA PRO A 852 -34.60 11.73 23.19
C PRO A 852 -35.03 10.87 24.41
N ASP A 853 -36.21 10.25 24.33
CA ASP A 853 -36.78 9.49 25.43
C ASP A 853 -36.05 8.14 25.67
N HIS A 854 -35.48 7.57 24.61
CA HIS A 854 -34.80 6.27 24.65
C HIS A 854 -33.28 6.34 24.59
N LYS A 855 -32.74 7.48 24.12
CA LYS A 855 -31.31 7.69 23.96
C LYS A 855 -30.54 7.50 25.26
N LYS A 856 -31.02 8.08 26.34
CA LYS A 856 -30.35 8.05 27.65
C LYS A 856 -30.22 6.62 28.17
N GLU A 857 -31.29 5.87 28.14
CA GLU A 857 -31.33 4.46 28.58
C GLU A 857 -30.36 3.58 27.78
N LEU A 858 -30.36 3.72 26.45
CA LEU A 858 -29.47 2.96 25.56
C LEU A 858 -27.99 3.30 25.86
N VAL A 859 -27.67 4.58 26.00
CA VAL A 859 -26.29 5.03 26.23
C VAL A 859 -25.79 4.55 27.60
N GLU A 860 -26.58 4.72 28.65
CA GLU A 860 -26.22 4.30 30.00
C GLU A 860 -26.03 2.76 30.06
N SER A 861 -26.91 2.00 29.45
CA SER A 861 -26.79 0.53 29.42
C SER A 861 -25.55 0.06 28.64
N THR A 862 -25.26 0.70 27.52
CA THR A 862 -24.07 0.38 26.71
C THR A 862 -22.78 0.76 27.45
N GLN A 863 -22.74 1.93 28.07
CA GLN A 863 -21.57 2.37 28.86
C GLN A 863 -21.30 1.44 30.06
N GLU A 864 -22.32 0.99 30.72
CA GLU A 864 -22.16 0.01 31.81
C GLU A 864 -21.67 -1.35 31.30
N GLU A 865 -22.20 -1.82 30.16
CA GLU A 865 -21.70 -3.06 29.51
C GLU A 865 -20.21 -2.90 29.15
N TYR A 866 -19.83 -1.76 28.56
CA TYR A 866 -18.43 -1.51 28.15
C TYR A 866 -17.50 -1.35 29.36
N ARG A 867 -17.97 -0.76 30.46
CA ARG A 867 -17.22 -0.70 31.71
C ARG A 867 -16.89 -2.11 32.25
N LEU A 868 -17.87 -3.00 32.26
CA LEU A 868 -17.69 -4.38 32.72
C LEU A 868 -16.72 -5.15 31.78
N ILE A 869 -16.80 -4.93 30.47
CA ILE A 869 -15.87 -5.52 29.50
C ILE A 869 -14.44 -5.04 29.77
N ARG A 870 -14.23 -3.73 30.00
CA ARG A 870 -12.91 -3.17 30.33
C ARG A 870 -12.36 -3.72 31.65
N GLU A 871 -13.16 -3.77 32.68
CA GLU A 871 -12.74 -4.31 33.99
C GLU A 871 -12.26 -5.77 33.85
N THR A 872 -12.99 -6.57 33.07
CA THR A 872 -12.60 -7.96 32.81
C THR A 872 -11.33 -8.05 31.94
N PHE A 873 -11.15 -7.11 31.01
CA PHE A 873 -9.99 -7.10 30.12
C PHE A 873 -8.69 -6.69 30.84
N TYR A 874 -8.74 -5.70 31.73
CA TYR A 874 -7.56 -5.22 32.47
C TYR A 874 -7.24 -6.07 33.73
N GLN A 875 -8.13 -6.99 34.15
CA GLN A 875 -7.87 -7.92 35.25
C GLN A 875 -7.19 -9.23 34.79
N ASN A 876 -7.23 -9.55 33.47
CA ASN A 876 -6.53 -10.66 32.83
C ASN A 876 -5.29 -10.18 32.11
#